data_84cec395fcf480f8a33174b85d021a82
#
_entry.id   84cec395fcf480f8a33174b85d021a82
#
_cell.length_a   1.000
_cell.length_b   1.000
_cell.length_c   1.000
_cell.angle_alpha   90.00
_cell.angle_beta   90.00
_cell.angle_gamma   90.00
#
_symmetry.space_group_name_H-M   'P 1'
#
loop_
_entity.id
_entity.type
_entity.pdbx_description
1 polymer ?
#
loop_
_entity_poly.entity_id
_entity_poly.type
_entity_poly.pdbx_seq_one_letter_code
_entity_poly.pdbx_strand_id
1 'polypeptide(L)'
;MATDPSRNSGYPEEYGAPRRSAQQRIDRQEFGFTMENGPQRAARAAGSAAERSQRRSQAARQGQPRSAQSESQPRQRSTQAMPNRSQGGQARAQSASRPYSGGGSGGNGGQPPRGSSGSHRRRRKKRRRIQPRFAVLLVLLVAVVGVGVYLILGTGGGENGGQGGGGISLFASPTPTLAPTPEPTPEPTPTPKFDTPHAVDSTQPSNWGYTTALEVNGTQVESYTRETPMTFGVGEEYTAMEGVVTFRGNNYREGAAYGTASVGNKTLSVAWSVDTGEIMRGTSSNYSSTWTGSLWVGQPLIVKWPESTKRVMNMYQSAKDDPELVEVIYATASGRVYFLNLADGSATRDPLDLNMPFKGAGALDPRGYPILYLGSGDMYDDYPNMQTRAMAISLIDFSVLYEFGRAYDSFALRQWHAYDSSPLVNAETDTLIYPGENGIIYTVKLGTRYDEAAGTLSMSPSEVVKFRYDSSRSTRISTYSYESGQYKYWLGFESSVVTWGQYMYLSSNDGYVHCINLNTMETVWIQDIWDDANGTLVLEEDEANRTAYLYAGVSLHFTQDANATGITPFFKIDAVTGEILWHFDRKVHTKSGSSGGVQATAVLGRNSIENLVIIPFAKVYREDNPESADHGYLTAIDKRSGQEVWKQMTRFCWSSPLAIYDASGNAYIVQADSNGHIFLFDGVSGTKYYDLDTESKNFEASPAAYGNMIVIGNKDKKIFGIRIS
;
A
#
# COMPACT_ATOMS: atom_id res chain seq x y z
N MET A 1 46.20 -45.92 8.23
CA MET A 1 46.49 -44.63 8.87
C MET A 1 45.47 -43.65 8.37
N ALA A 2 44.48 -43.45 9.17
CA ALA A 2 43.28 -42.64 8.91
C ALA A 2 43.49 -41.24 9.41
N THR A 3 42.91 -40.26 8.76
CA THR A 3 42.36 -39.05 9.42
C THR A 3 41.33 -38.43 8.50
N ASP A 4 40.11 -38.55 8.93
CA ASP A 4 38.93 -37.73 8.61
C ASP A 4 39.08 -36.34 9.24
N PRO A 5 38.65 -35.23 8.60
CA PRO A 5 38.16 -34.11 9.34
C PRO A 5 36.80 -33.64 8.83
N SER A 6 35.77 -33.98 9.59
CA SER A 6 34.51 -33.25 9.64
C SER A 6 34.74 -31.78 10.06
N ARG A 7 34.44 -30.83 9.22
CA ARG A 7 34.39 -29.39 9.58
C ARG A 7 32.97 -28.98 9.95
N ASN A 8 32.84 -28.83 11.24
CA ASN A 8 31.80 -28.11 11.92
C ASN A 8 32.07 -26.59 11.75
N SER A 9 31.21 -25.86 11.09
CA SER A 9 31.24 -24.39 11.08
C SER A 9 30.32 -23.84 12.16
N GLY A 10 30.88 -23.72 13.37
CA GLY A 10 30.21 -22.97 14.45
C GLY A 10 30.21 -21.49 14.21
N TYR A 11 29.09 -20.86 14.45
CA TYR A 11 28.99 -19.43 14.65
C TYR A 11 29.67 -19.05 15.99
N PRO A 12 30.36 -17.89 16.08
CA PRO A 12 30.95 -17.48 17.34
C PRO A 12 29.89 -16.95 18.30
N GLU A 13 29.66 -17.70 19.37
CA GLU A 13 29.16 -17.15 20.63
C GLU A 13 30.36 -16.44 21.29
N GLU A 14 30.23 -15.14 21.56
CA GLU A 14 30.80 -14.43 22.68
C GLU A 14 30.51 -12.94 22.57
N TYR A 15 29.52 -12.47 23.32
CA TYR A 15 29.58 -11.18 23.99
C TYR A 15 28.96 -11.31 25.39
N GLY A 16 29.86 -11.33 26.37
CA GLY A 16 29.53 -11.33 27.78
C GLY A 16 28.71 -10.12 28.19
N ALA A 17 27.78 -10.35 29.08
CA ALA A 17 26.91 -9.38 29.68
C ALA A 17 27.71 -8.27 30.40
N PRO A 18 27.49 -6.99 30.10
CA PRO A 18 27.91 -5.91 30.97
C PRO A 18 26.82 -5.69 32.06
N ARG A 19 27.32 -5.55 33.26
CA ARG A 19 26.57 -5.21 34.49
C ARG A 19 25.70 -3.96 34.25
N ARG A 20 24.49 -3.99 34.78
CA ARG A 20 23.52 -2.89 34.87
C ARG A 20 24.23 -1.58 35.23
N SER A 21 24.22 -0.64 34.32
CA SER A 21 24.43 0.77 34.60
C SER A 21 23.28 1.55 33.97
N ALA A 22 22.56 2.23 34.85
CA ALA A 22 21.64 3.34 34.66
C ALA A 22 20.97 3.44 33.26
N GLN A 23 19.75 2.99 33.21
CA GLN A 23 18.75 3.34 32.25
C GLN A 23 18.61 4.87 32.23
N GLN A 24 19.17 5.52 31.21
CA GLN A 24 18.81 6.88 30.90
C GLN A 24 17.33 6.84 30.48
N ARG A 25 16.47 7.29 31.37
CA ARG A 25 15.14 7.76 31.01
C ARG A 25 15.36 8.88 30.00
N ILE A 26 14.91 8.68 28.78
CA ILE A 26 14.60 9.80 27.91
C ILE A 26 13.36 10.41 28.53
N ASP A 27 13.58 11.46 29.32
CA ASP A 27 12.49 12.28 29.83
C ASP A 27 11.76 12.82 28.59
N ARG A 28 10.48 12.46 28.47
CA ARG A 28 9.54 13.18 27.64
C ARG A 28 9.67 14.65 28.05
N GLN A 29 10.21 15.49 27.21
CA GLN A 29 10.05 16.92 27.38
C GLN A 29 8.55 17.18 27.21
N GLU A 30 7.92 17.48 28.33
CA GLU A 30 6.59 18.08 28.37
C GLU A 30 6.72 19.41 27.60
N PHE A 31 6.19 19.44 26.39
CA PHE A 31 5.89 20.70 25.71
C PHE A 31 4.72 21.31 26.45
N GLY A 32 5.03 22.12 27.45
CA GLY A 32 4.06 22.90 28.17
C GLY A 32 3.47 23.98 27.28
N PHE A 33 2.30 23.76 26.75
CA PHE A 33 1.41 24.83 26.34
C PHE A 33 0.63 25.29 27.54
N THR A 34 1.07 26.40 28.17
CA THR A 34 0.30 27.18 29.14
C THR A 34 -0.83 27.88 28.39
N MET A 35 -2.05 27.37 28.48
CA MET A 35 -3.25 28.19 28.30
C MET A 35 -3.55 28.91 29.60
N GLU A 36 -3.14 30.17 29.69
CA GLU A 36 -3.75 31.11 30.65
C GLU A 36 -5.09 31.56 30.09
N ASN A 37 -6.17 31.21 30.83
CA ASN A 37 -7.20 32.13 31.31
C ASN A 37 -8.41 31.39 31.90
N GLY A 38 -8.52 31.49 33.17
CA GLY A 38 -9.43 31.49 34.26
C GLY A 38 -10.91 31.13 34.06
N PRO A 39 -11.79 31.10 35.06
CA PRO A 39 -11.64 31.65 36.39
C PRO A 39 -11.91 30.65 37.55
N GLN A 40 -11.37 31.00 38.70
CA GLN A 40 -11.66 30.46 40.03
C GLN A 40 -13.15 30.20 40.29
N ARG A 41 -13.49 28.93 40.66
CA ARG A 41 -14.49 28.59 41.70
C ARG A 41 -14.46 27.09 41.97
N ALA A 42 -14.11 26.78 43.19
CA ALA A 42 -14.52 25.64 44.00
C ALA A 42 -13.36 24.90 44.70
N ALA A 43 -12.69 25.63 45.58
CA ALA A 43 -12.07 25.02 46.75
C ALA A 43 -13.14 24.91 47.82
N ARG A 44 -13.71 23.70 48.01
CA ARG A 44 -14.38 23.17 49.25
C ARG A 44 -15.05 21.85 48.90
N ALA A 45 -14.31 20.75 49.03
CA ALA A 45 -14.84 19.42 49.37
C ALA A 45 -13.70 18.36 49.31
N ALA A 46 -12.67 18.54 50.09
CA ALA A 46 -11.69 17.48 50.36
C ALA A 46 -11.54 17.36 51.88
N GLY A 47 -12.46 16.62 52.51
CA GLY A 47 -12.46 16.40 53.94
C GLY A 47 -13.67 15.58 54.39
N SER A 48 -13.80 14.32 53.95
CA SER A 48 -14.69 13.33 54.59
C SER A 48 -14.66 11.92 53.96
N ALA A 49 -13.52 11.45 53.44
CA ALA A 49 -13.39 10.08 52.97
C ALA A 49 -12.48 9.18 53.81
N ALA A 50 -11.84 9.71 54.87
CA ALA A 50 -10.94 8.92 55.71
C ALA A 50 -11.59 8.34 57.00
N GLU A 51 -12.85 8.63 57.29
CA GLU A 51 -13.55 8.17 58.50
C GLU A 51 -14.62 7.07 58.28
N ARG A 52 -14.84 6.59 57.07
CA ARG A 52 -15.83 5.51 56.81
C ARG A 52 -15.22 4.13 56.59
N SER A 53 -13.91 3.97 56.62
CA SER A 53 -13.26 2.66 56.43
C SER A 53 -13.00 1.90 57.76
N GLN A 54 -13.24 2.49 58.92
CA GLN A 54 -13.00 1.81 60.24
C GLN A 54 -14.23 1.32 60.98
N ARG A 55 -15.43 1.36 60.40
CA ARG A 55 -16.67 0.86 61.04
C ARG A 55 -17.33 -0.35 60.38
N ARG A 56 -16.64 -1.08 59.47
CA ARG A 56 -17.18 -2.31 58.85
C ARG A 56 -16.46 -3.60 59.22
N SER A 57 -15.53 -3.61 60.15
CA SER A 57 -14.80 -4.83 60.57
C SER A 57 -15.15 -5.38 61.95
N GLN A 58 -16.31 -5.02 62.52
CA GLN A 58 -16.70 -5.52 63.84
C GLN A 58 -18.13 -6.09 63.98
N ALA A 59 -18.72 -6.61 62.93
CA ALA A 59 -20.04 -7.26 62.99
C ALA A 59 -20.13 -8.52 62.15
N ALA A 60 -19.29 -9.52 62.42
CA ALA A 60 -19.50 -10.88 61.88
C ALA A 60 -18.71 -11.91 62.67
N ARG A 61 -19.08 -12.09 63.97
CA ARG A 61 -18.81 -13.31 64.72
C ARG A 61 -19.99 -13.55 65.64
N GLN A 62 -20.87 -14.50 65.23
CA GLN A 62 -21.64 -15.41 66.06
C GLN A 62 -22.82 -15.99 65.29
N GLY A 63 -22.87 -17.32 65.26
CA GLY A 63 -24.08 -18.03 64.91
C GLY A 63 -23.99 -19.17 63.88
N GLN A 64 -23.38 -20.26 64.25
CA GLN A 64 -23.79 -21.65 63.87
C GLN A 64 -24.53 -22.30 65.04
N PRO A 65 -25.24 -23.47 64.93
CA PRO A 65 -25.43 -24.45 63.84
C PRO A 65 -26.86 -25.11 63.79
N ARG A 66 -27.07 -26.06 62.89
CA ARG A 66 -27.75 -27.38 62.94
C ARG A 66 -28.54 -27.66 61.65
N SER A 67 -28.14 -28.63 60.92
CA SER A 67 -28.39 -30.06 60.74
C SER A 67 -29.77 -30.50 60.31
N ALA A 68 -29.82 -31.24 59.16
CA ALA A 68 -30.55 -32.47 58.83
C ALA A 68 -30.32 -32.83 57.36
N GLN A 69 -29.65 -33.81 57.05
CA GLN A 69 -29.76 -35.24 56.71
C GLN A 69 -31.00 -35.63 55.91
N SER A 70 -30.76 -36.19 54.70
CA SER A 70 -31.16 -37.50 54.17
C SER A 70 -30.80 -37.58 52.69
N GLU A 71 -29.87 -38.45 52.35
CA GLU A 71 -29.99 -39.83 51.79
C GLU A 71 -30.87 -39.89 50.54
N SER A 72 -30.38 -40.35 49.38
CA SER A 72 -29.90 -41.68 49.05
C SER A 72 -29.47 -41.75 47.58
N GLN A 73 -28.35 -42.46 47.38
CA GLN A 73 -27.93 -43.09 46.07
C GLN A 73 -28.62 -44.47 45.94
N PRO A 74 -28.30 -45.38 45.01
CA PRO A 74 -28.06 -45.32 43.54
C PRO A 74 -28.75 -46.50 42.78
N ARG A 75 -28.60 -46.60 41.44
CA ARG A 75 -28.55 -47.89 40.68
C ARG A 75 -28.28 -47.56 39.17
N GLN A 76 -27.20 -47.98 38.63
CA GLN A 76 -26.63 -49.21 38.02
C GLN A 76 -27.41 -49.79 36.84
N ARG A 77 -26.63 -49.83 35.68
CA ARG A 77 -26.37 -50.88 34.71
C ARG A 77 -27.52 -51.48 33.85
N SER A 78 -27.21 -51.50 32.53
CA SER A 78 -26.95 -52.70 31.68
C SER A 78 -26.78 -52.28 30.22
N THR A 79 -25.69 -52.47 29.57
CA THR A 79 -25.08 -53.54 28.74
C THR A 79 -26.01 -54.46 27.97
N GLN A 80 -25.85 -54.45 26.63
CA GLN A 80 -25.81 -55.56 25.68
C GLN A 80 -25.77 -55.02 24.28
N ALA A 81 -24.73 -55.16 23.47
CA ALA A 81 -24.14 -56.35 22.84
C ALA A 81 -24.77 -56.64 21.45
N MET A 82 -23.89 -56.63 20.49
CA MET A 82 -24.08 -57.02 19.07
C MET A 82 -24.65 -58.43 18.86
N PRO A 83 -25.09 -58.81 17.67
CA PRO A 83 -24.24 -59.66 16.89
C PRO A 83 -24.20 -59.44 15.37
N ASN A 84 -23.15 -60.03 14.87
CA ASN A 84 -22.59 -60.21 13.56
C ASN A 84 -23.42 -61.10 12.61
N ARG A 85 -23.05 -61.04 11.32
CA ARG A 85 -22.96 -62.07 10.24
C ARG A 85 -23.76 -61.66 8.97
N SER A 86 -23.31 -61.91 7.78
CA SER A 86 -22.14 -62.50 7.13
C SER A 86 -22.37 -62.56 5.62
N GLN A 87 -21.29 -62.56 4.87
CA GLN A 87 -21.00 -63.27 3.62
C GLN A 87 -21.78 -62.85 2.35
N GLY A 88 -21.22 -62.80 1.22
CA GLY A 88 -19.99 -63.33 0.61
C GLY A 88 -19.93 -62.95 -0.85
N GLY A 89 -18.85 -63.19 -1.43
CA GLY A 89 -18.46 -63.80 -2.67
C GLY A 89 -17.71 -62.88 -3.63
N GLN A 90 -16.39 -62.93 -3.68
CA GLN A 90 -15.48 -63.65 -4.58
C GLN A 90 -15.75 -63.41 -6.08
N ALA A 91 -14.82 -62.91 -6.85
CA ALA A 91 -13.71 -63.57 -7.52
C ALA A 91 -12.88 -62.54 -8.34
N ARG A 92 -11.59 -62.52 -8.20
CA ARG A 92 -10.49 -63.10 -9.03
C ARG A 92 -10.47 -62.54 -10.47
N ALA A 93 -9.36 -62.16 -11.09
CA ALA A 93 -7.97 -62.52 -11.01
C ALA A 93 -7.11 -61.55 -11.84
N GLN A 94 -5.91 -61.22 -11.45
CA GLN A 94 -4.61 -61.63 -12.00
C GLN A 94 -4.36 -61.18 -13.45
N SER A 95 -3.22 -60.66 -13.87
CA SER A 95 -1.81 -60.82 -13.54
C SER A 95 -0.98 -59.90 -14.41
N ALA A 96 0.02 -59.24 -13.92
CA ALA A 96 1.46 -59.56 -14.09
C ALA A 96 1.93 -59.44 -15.55
N SER A 97 2.94 -58.66 -15.87
CA SER A 97 4.34 -58.94 -15.70
C SER A 97 5.23 -57.92 -16.45
N ARG A 98 6.31 -57.55 -15.81
CA ARG A 98 7.57 -57.08 -16.42
C ARG A 98 8.26 -58.31 -17.07
N PRO A 99 9.49 -58.24 -17.67
CA PRO A 99 10.46 -57.19 -17.87
C PRO A 99 11.31 -57.31 -19.19
N TYR A 100 12.48 -56.68 -19.15
CA TYR A 100 13.78 -56.89 -19.85
C TYR A 100 14.16 -55.76 -20.83
N SER A 101 15.21 -55.04 -20.67
CA SER A 101 16.65 -55.17 -20.41
C SER A 101 17.49 -55.18 -21.68
N GLY A 102 18.57 -54.47 -21.62
CA GLY A 102 19.82 -54.68 -22.36
C GLY A 102 20.11 -53.55 -23.35
N GLY A 103 21.17 -52.88 -23.33
CA GLY A 103 22.52 -53.09 -22.88
C GLY A 103 23.49 -52.58 -23.90
N GLY A 104 24.52 -51.95 -23.42
CA GLY A 104 25.83 -52.05 -24.01
C GLY A 104 26.39 -50.83 -24.76
N SER A 105 27.16 -50.01 -24.17
CA SER A 105 28.61 -49.96 -24.06
C SER A 105 29.39 -49.20 -25.13
N GLY A 106 30.23 -48.31 -24.66
CA GLY A 106 31.60 -48.02 -25.13
C GLY A 106 31.74 -46.82 -26.02
N GLY A 107 32.55 -45.85 -25.82
CA GLY A 107 33.75 -45.67 -25.10
C GLY A 107 34.61 -44.60 -25.79
N ASN A 108 35.30 -43.78 -25.01
CA ASN A 108 36.54 -43.07 -25.32
C ASN A 108 36.56 -41.99 -26.42
N GLY A 109 36.87 -40.76 -26.13
CA GLY A 109 38.17 -40.25 -25.70
C GLY A 109 38.74 -39.28 -26.71
N GLY A 110 39.22 -38.11 -26.27
CA GLY A 110 40.21 -37.39 -27.03
C GLY A 110 40.01 -35.86 -27.15
N GLN A 111 40.68 -35.11 -26.31
CA GLN A 111 41.04 -33.71 -26.49
C GLN A 111 42.42 -33.57 -27.13
N PRO A 112 42.97 -32.34 -27.42
CA PRO A 112 42.82 -31.46 -28.58
C PRO A 112 44.12 -31.39 -29.41
N PRO A 113 44.30 -30.53 -30.40
CA PRO A 113 45.20 -29.40 -30.17
C PRO A 113 44.94 -28.08 -30.98
N ARG A 114 45.66 -27.05 -30.54
CA ARG A 114 45.82 -25.70 -31.02
C ARG A 114 46.40 -25.59 -32.46
N GLY A 115 46.06 -24.50 -33.14
CA GLY A 115 46.82 -24.06 -34.29
C GLY A 115 46.29 -22.77 -34.89
N SER A 116 47.10 -21.74 -34.86
CA SER A 116 47.01 -20.39 -35.38
C SER A 116 46.94 -20.27 -36.89
N SER A 117 46.23 -19.28 -37.46
CA SER A 117 46.80 -18.35 -38.46
C SER A 117 45.74 -17.42 -39.02
N GLY A 118 46.11 -16.16 -39.20
CA GLY A 118 45.27 -15.08 -39.64
C GLY A 118 45.01 -15.01 -41.12
N SER A 119 43.98 -14.25 -41.50
CA SER A 119 43.92 -13.56 -42.78
C SER A 119 43.02 -12.35 -42.75
N HIS A 120 43.58 -11.24 -43.15
CA HIS A 120 42.90 -9.97 -43.40
C HIS A 120 41.76 -10.10 -44.42
N ARG A 121 40.58 -9.56 -44.08
CA ARG A 121 39.59 -9.19 -45.10
C ARG A 121 39.03 -7.79 -44.90
N ARG A 122 39.21 -6.98 -45.96
CA ARG A 122 38.84 -5.60 -46.16
C ARG A 122 37.36 -5.34 -45.88
N ARG A 123 37.06 -4.29 -45.11
CA ARG A 123 35.71 -3.71 -44.96
C ARG A 123 35.31 -2.99 -46.25
N ARG A 124 34.25 -3.47 -46.92
CA ARG A 124 33.50 -2.72 -47.93
C ARG A 124 32.44 -1.86 -47.22
N LYS A 125 32.53 -0.54 -47.40
CA LYS A 125 31.47 0.43 -47.02
C LYS A 125 30.22 0.17 -47.86
N LYS A 126 29.11 -0.20 -47.24
CA LYS A 126 27.77 -0.18 -47.86
C LYS A 126 27.25 1.25 -47.85
N ARG A 127 27.04 1.82 -49.02
CA ARG A 127 26.26 3.05 -49.26
C ARG A 127 24.80 2.75 -48.90
N ARG A 128 24.22 3.49 -47.92
CA ARG A 128 22.78 3.48 -47.66
C ARG A 128 22.05 4.19 -48.81
N ARG A 129 21.16 3.51 -49.49
CA ARG A 129 20.17 4.08 -50.42
C ARG A 129 19.04 4.68 -49.59
N ILE A 130 18.78 5.96 -49.77
CA ILE A 130 17.62 6.67 -49.20
C ILE A 130 16.38 6.14 -49.91
N GLN A 131 15.37 5.76 -49.14
CA GLN A 131 14.10 5.27 -49.68
C GLN A 131 13.28 6.42 -50.29
N PRO A 132 12.58 6.21 -51.42
CA PRO A 132 11.90 7.28 -52.16
C PRO A 132 10.74 7.97 -51.41
N ARG A 133 10.29 7.41 -50.28
CA ARG A 133 9.22 8.00 -49.46
C ARG A 133 9.61 9.30 -48.76
N PHE A 134 10.88 9.49 -48.38
CA PHE A 134 11.34 10.73 -47.74
C PHE A 134 11.51 11.89 -48.75
N ALA A 135 11.76 11.60 -50.01
CA ALA A 135 11.89 12.63 -51.06
C ALA A 135 10.53 13.28 -51.38
N VAL A 136 9.43 12.51 -51.34
CA VAL A 136 8.07 13.02 -51.59
C VAL A 136 7.60 13.93 -50.46
N LEU A 137 7.92 13.61 -49.22
CA LEU A 137 7.55 14.42 -48.06
C LEU A 137 8.25 15.78 -48.03
N LEU A 138 9.52 15.82 -48.44
CA LEU A 138 10.29 17.07 -48.52
C LEU A 138 9.77 18.00 -49.63
N VAL A 139 9.35 17.44 -50.79
CA VAL A 139 8.77 18.21 -51.87
C VAL A 139 7.40 18.79 -51.50
N LEU A 140 6.58 18.04 -50.76
CA LEU A 140 5.29 18.54 -50.27
C LEU A 140 5.45 19.66 -49.24
N LEU A 141 6.45 19.58 -48.33
CA LEU A 141 6.72 20.62 -47.35
C LEU A 141 7.19 21.94 -48.02
N VAL A 142 8.02 21.87 -49.03
CA VAL A 142 8.45 23.05 -49.83
C VAL A 142 7.31 23.65 -50.62
N ALA A 143 6.38 22.84 -51.14
CA ALA A 143 5.18 23.32 -51.83
C ALA A 143 4.20 24.07 -50.92
N VAL A 144 4.00 23.58 -49.70
CA VAL A 144 3.12 24.24 -48.68
C VAL A 144 3.69 25.58 -48.23
N VAL A 145 5.01 25.67 -48.00
CA VAL A 145 5.67 26.93 -47.65
C VAL A 145 5.66 27.92 -48.82
N GLY A 146 5.83 27.44 -50.07
CA GLY A 146 5.77 28.26 -51.28
C GLY A 146 4.39 28.90 -51.52
N VAL A 147 3.32 28.13 -51.30
CA VAL A 147 1.93 28.64 -51.44
C VAL A 147 1.60 29.63 -50.33
N GLY A 148 2.08 29.40 -49.07
CA GLY A 148 1.89 30.36 -47.99
C GLY A 148 2.55 31.70 -48.22
N VAL A 149 3.77 31.72 -48.78
CA VAL A 149 4.47 32.98 -49.13
C VAL A 149 3.82 33.66 -50.34
N TYR A 150 3.28 32.91 -51.31
CA TYR A 150 2.55 33.47 -52.46
C TYR A 150 1.23 34.11 -52.07
N LEU A 151 0.51 33.59 -51.10
CA LEU A 151 -0.75 34.16 -50.58
C LEU A 151 -0.54 35.42 -49.71
N ILE A 152 0.63 35.56 -49.09
CA ILE A 152 0.95 36.76 -48.28
C ILE A 152 1.44 37.94 -49.13
N LEU A 153 2.03 37.68 -50.30
CA LEU A 153 2.58 38.70 -51.19
C LEU A 153 1.67 39.07 -52.37
N GLY A 154 0.51 38.42 -52.54
CA GLY A 154 -0.31 38.49 -53.76
C GLY A 154 -1.61 39.32 -53.67
N THR A 155 -1.86 40.08 -52.61
CA THR A 155 -3.07 40.93 -52.53
C THR A 155 -2.72 42.41 -52.40
N GLY A 156 -2.43 43.01 -53.56
CA GLY A 156 -2.25 44.45 -53.68
C GLY A 156 -2.23 44.85 -55.12
N GLY A 157 -3.40 45.08 -55.77
CA GLY A 157 -3.46 45.64 -57.08
C GLY A 157 -4.86 45.63 -57.68
N GLY A 158 -5.43 46.77 -57.97
CA GLY A 158 -6.64 47.00 -58.82
C GLY A 158 -7.24 48.33 -58.55
N GLU A 159 -6.83 49.32 -59.30
CA GLU A 159 -7.48 50.10 -60.39
C GLU A 159 -8.78 50.85 -59.97
N ASN A 160 -8.82 52.15 -60.14
CA ASN A 160 -9.19 52.99 -61.31
C ASN A 160 -9.26 54.45 -60.87
N GLY A 161 -8.66 55.42 -61.46
CA GLY A 161 -9.04 56.08 -62.66
C GLY A 161 -9.62 57.46 -62.38
N GLY A 162 -8.96 58.56 -62.87
CA GLY A 162 -9.63 59.86 -62.94
C GLY A 162 -8.71 61.09 -62.84
N GLN A 163 -8.50 61.75 -63.96
CA GLN A 163 -7.72 62.95 -64.28
C GLN A 163 -7.95 64.18 -63.39
N GLY A 164 -6.87 64.99 -63.31
CA GLY A 164 -7.05 66.43 -63.33
C GLY A 164 -6.15 67.26 -62.42
N GLY A 165 -5.11 67.84 -63.03
CA GLY A 165 -4.78 69.26 -62.86
C GLY A 165 -4.10 69.78 -61.60
N GLY A 166 -2.80 70.06 -61.72
CA GLY A 166 -2.15 71.32 -61.40
C GLY A 166 -2.06 71.79 -59.99
N GLY A 167 -0.83 71.99 -59.49
CA GLY A 167 -0.61 72.92 -58.40
C GLY A 167 0.51 72.48 -57.42
N ILE A 168 1.69 73.08 -57.63
CA ILE A 168 2.85 72.98 -56.75
C ILE A 168 2.52 73.72 -55.40
N SER A 169 2.66 73.07 -54.30
CA SER A 169 2.83 73.80 -53.00
C SER A 169 3.75 72.99 -52.08
N LEU A 170 4.90 73.61 -51.82
CA LEU A 170 5.92 73.21 -50.90
C LEU A 170 5.46 73.60 -49.47
N PHE A 171 4.95 72.69 -48.71
CA PHE A 171 5.00 72.72 -47.20
C PHE A 171 5.07 71.29 -46.71
N ALA A 172 6.22 70.95 -46.18
CA ALA A 172 6.42 69.67 -45.44
C ALA A 172 5.69 69.83 -44.09
N SER A 173 4.61 69.05 -43.88
CA SER A 173 4.04 68.82 -42.56
C SER A 173 4.87 67.79 -41.79
N PRO A 174 5.14 67.96 -40.48
CA PRO A 174 5.83 66.98 -39.69
C PRO A 174 4.96 65.72 -39.59
N THR A 175 5.53 64.56 -39.89
CA THR A 175 4.95 63.23 -39.66
C THR A 175 4.68 63.06 -38.16
N PRO A 176 3.48 62.73 -37.73
CA PRO A 176 3.24 62.44 -36.31
C PRO A 176 4.04 61.18 -35.92
N THR A 177 4.95 61.34 -35.00
CA THR A 177 5.62 60.22 -34.30
C THR A 177 4.56 59.46 -33.54
N LEU A 178 4.26 58.21 -33.96
CA LEU A 178 3.40 57.31 -33.20
C LEU A 178 4.05 57.11 -31.82
N ALA A 179 3.30 57.39 -30.77
CA ALA A 179 3.72 57.03 -29.42
C ALA A 179 4.01 55.50 -29.33
N PRO A 180 5.04 55.05 -28.62
CA PRO A 180 5.27 53.62 -28.45
C PRO A 180 4.03 52.99 -27.82
N THR A 181 3.54 51.90 -28.46
CA THR A 181 2.51 51.04 -27.91
C THR A 181 2.98 50.60 -26.51
N PRO A 182 2.20 50.82 -25.45
CA PRO A 182 2.60 50.35 -24.13
C PRO A 182 2.85 48.81 -24.21
N GLU A 183 3.96 48.36 -23.69
CA GLU A 183 4.22 46.95 -23.48
C GLU A 183 3.04 46.33 -22.73
N PRO A 184 2.52 45.17 -23.14
CA PRO A 184 1.47 44.52 -22.38
C PRO A 184 1.92 44.31 -20.93
N THR A 185 1.19 44.86 -19.98
CA THR A 185 1.39 44.58 -18.57
C THR A 185 1.32 43.05 -18.41
N PRO A 186 2.34 42.37 -17.83
CA PRO A 186 2.27 40.95 -17.63
C PRO A 186 1.00 40.64 -16.83
N GLU A 187 0.21 39.69 -17.31
CA GLU A 187 -0.94 39.18 -16.53
C GLU A 187 -0.42 38.74 -15.16
N PRO A 188 -1.12 39.08 -14.05
CA PRO A 188 -0.72 38.65 -12.75
C PRO A 188 -0.67 37.10 -12.73
N THR A 189 0.48 36.55 -12.38
CA THR A 189 0.62 35.12 -12.18
C THR A 189 -0.44 34.67 -11.16
N PRO A 190 -1.27 33.69 -11.48
CA PRO A 190 -2.30 33.24 -10.55
C PRO A 190 -1.68 32.85 -9.22
N THR A 191 -2.23 33.33 -8.14
CA THR A 191 -1.78 32.96 -6.78
C THR A 191 -1.95 31.45 -6.62
N PRO A 192 -0.90 30.70 -6.17
CA PRO A 192 -1.03 29.27 -5.94
C PRO A 192 -2.19 28.96 -5.00
N LYS A 193 -2.97 27.92 -5.30
CA LYS A 193 -4.10 27.46 -4.51
C LYS A 193 -3.67 27.03 -3.10
N PHE A 194 -2.50 26.42 -2.99
CA PHE A 194 -1.91 25.89 -1.77
C PHE A 194 -0.53 26.49 -1.51
N ASP A 195 -0.12 26.45 -0.25
CA ASP A 195 1.24 26.83 0.13
C ASP A 195 2.23 25.72 -0.21
N THR A 196 3.46 26.10 -0.50
CA THR A 196 4.53 25.15 -0.85
C THR A 196 5.04 24.45 0.40
N PRO A 197 5.10 23.10 0.44
CA PRO A 197 5.70 22.37 1.53
C PRO A 197 7.12 22.82 1.87
N HIS A 198 7.39 23.04 3.18
CA HIS A 198 8.65 23.47 3.72
C HIS A 198 8.82 23.04 5.17
N ALA A 199 10.07 22.85 5.62
CA ALA A 199 10.32 22.53 7.01
C ALA A 199 10.23 23.77 7.90
N VAL A 200 9.71 23.60 9.11
CA VAL A 200 9.80 24.52 10.23
C VAL A 200 10.82 24.01 11.24
N ASP A 201 11.11 24.78 12.31
CA ASP A 201 12.18 24.41 13.27
C ASP A 201 11.99 22.99 13.84
N SER A 202 10.75 22.57 14.13
CA SER A 202 10.43 21.25 14.68
C SER A 202 10.54 20.10 13.69
N THR A 203 10.46 20.37 12.38
CA THR A 203 10.39 19.36 11.31
C THR A 203 11.63 19.33 10.41
N GLN A 204 12.70 20.04 10.81
CA GLN A 204 13.97 20.03 10.09
C GLN A 204 14.60 18.63 10.10
N PRO A 205 14.97 18.04 8.95
CA PRO A 205 15.60 16.72 8.89
C PRO A 205 16.88 16.61 9.74
N SER A 206 17.63 17.71 9.88
CA SER A 206 18.85 17.78 10.70
C SER A 206 18.63 17.46 12.18
N ASN A 207 17.43 17.68 12.71
CA ASN A 207 17.10 17.39 14.12
C ASN A 207 17.25 15.90 14.47
N TRP A 208 17.15 15.02 13.48
CA TRP A 208 17.11 13.58 13.63
C TRP A 208 18.41 12.90 13.16
N GLY A 209 19.46 13.66 12.83
CA GLY A 209 20.64 13.12 12.18
C GLY A 209 20.31 12.45 10.84
N TYR A 210 19.29 12.97 10.17
CA TYR A 210 18.75 12.41 8.94
C TYR A 210 19.68 12.72 7.76
N THR A 211 19.98 11.69 7.01
CA THR A 211 20.83 11.78 5.80
C THR A 211 20.19 11.00 4.67
N THR A 212 20.43 11.42 3.45
CA THR A 212 19.89 10.78 2.25
C THR A 212 21.00 10.41 1.28
N ALA A 213 20.71 9.47 0.39
CA ALA A 213 21.54 9.17 -0.76
C ALA A 213 20.65 8.85 -1.97
N LEU A 214 21.17 9.16 -3.15
CA LEU A 214 20.50 8.95 -4.43
C LEU A 214 21.36 8.07 -5.35
N GLU A 215 20.70 7.21 -6.10
CA GLU A 215 21.31 6.43 -7.19
C GLU A 215 20.46 6.59 -8.45
N VAL A 216 21.06 7.00 -9.56
CA VAL A 216 20.42 7.14 -10.85
C VAL A 216 21.06 6.14 -11.82
N ASN A 217 20.28 5.21 -12.36
CA ASN A 217 20.74 4.17 -13.28
C ASN A 217 22.01 3.44 -12.80
N GLY A 218 22.06 3.10 -11.49
CA GLY A 218 23.18 2.38 -10.87
C GLY A 218 24.39 3.24 -10.51
N THR A 219 24.30 4.57 -10.64
CA THR A 219 25.37 5.51 -10.27
C THR A 219 24.87 6.40 -9.13
N GLN A 220 25.61 6.43 -8.01
CA GLN A 220 25.32 7.37 -6.92
C GLN A 220 25.60 8.81 -7.36
N VAL A 221 24.68 9.72 -6.99
CA VAL A 221 24.75 11.13 -7.34
C VAL A 221 24.54 11.99 -6.09
N GLU A 222 25.08 13.20 -6.07
CA GLU A 222 24.90 14.16 -4.96
C GLU A 222 23.56 14.89 -5.06
N SER A 223 23.05 15.11 -6.26
CA SER A 223 21.76 15.77 -6.52
C SER A 223 21.10 15.19 -7.77
N TYR A 224 19.80 15.37 -7.87
CA TYR A 224 19.01 14.93 -8.98
C TYR A 224 17.96 15.99 -9.32
N THR A 225 17.66 16.12 -10.61
CA THR A 225 16.52 16.91 -11.10
C THR A 225 15.90 16.14 -12.27
N ARG A 226 14.61 15.87 -12.14
CA ARG A 226 13.85 15.14 -13.17
C ARG A 226 13.75 15.97 -14.44
N GLU A 227 14.10 15.37 -15.59
CA GLU A 227 14.06 16.04 -16.89
C GLU A 227 12.63 16.50 -17.26
N THR A 228 11.64 15.64 -17.03
CA THR A 228 10.23 15.96 -17.18
C THR A 228 9.60 16.04 -15.80
N PRO A 229 9.23 17.24 -15.32
CA PRO A 229 8.64 17.38 -14.00
C PRO A 229 7.40 16.52 -13.84
N MET A 230 7.31 15.84 -12.69
CA MET A 230 6.19 14.99 -12.31
C MET A 230 5.31 15.74 -11.29
N THR A 231 4.02 15.72 -11.55
CA THR A 231 2.98 16.21 -10.62
C THR A 231 1.80 15.25 -10.63
N PHE A 232 1.06 15.21 -9.53
CA PHE A 232 -0.19 14.49 -9.44
C PHE A 232 -1.35 15.47 -9.26
N GLY A 233 -2.47 15.20 -9.92
CA GLY A 233 -3.74 15.88 -9.68
C GLY A 233 -4.40 15.44 -8.37
N VAL A 234 -5.62 15.94 -8.15
CA VAL A 234 -6.47 15.52 -7.03
C VAL A 234 -6.82 14.03 -7.12
N GLY A 235 -7.24 13.44 -5.99
CA GLY A 235 -7.49 12.00 -5.91
C GLY A 235 -8.48 11.48 -6.95
N GLU A 236 -9.53 12.24 -7.26
CA GLU A 236 -10.54 11.88 -8.26
C GLU A 236 -9.99 11.84 -9.70
N GLU A 237 -8.91 12.56 -9.98
CA GLU A 237 -8.29 12.64 -11.31
C GLU A 237 -7.22 11.56 -11.54
N TYR A 238 -6.91 10.73 -10.53
CA TYR A 238 -5.85 9.73 -10.62
C TYR A 238 -6.06 8.75 -11.76
N THR A 239 -7.30 8.37 -12.04
CA THR A 239 -7.67 7.45 -13.12
C THR A 239 -9.08 7.71 -13.63
N ALA A 240 -9.29 7.52 -14.93
CA ALA A 240 -10.62 7.51 -15.53
C ALA A 240 -11.26 6.11 -15.54
N MET A 241 -10.58 5.09 -15.03
CA MET A 241 -11.11 3.72 -15.00
C MET A 241 -12.20 3.57 -13.91
N GLU A 242 -13.24 2.85 -14.27
CA GLU A 242 -14.27 2.45 -13.31
C GLU A 242 -13.74 1.35 -12.39
N GLY A 243 -13.46 1.69 -11.12
CA GLY A 243 -12.98 0.69 -10.17
C GLY A 243 -12.05 1.19 -9.07
N VAL A 244 -11.39 0.26 -8.42
CA VAL A 244 -10.38 0.43 -7.37
C VAL A 244 -9.06 -0.10 -7.91
N VAL A 245 -8.26 0.78 -8.52
CA VAL A 245 -7.09 0.39 -9.32
C VAL A 245 -5.76 0.36 -8.56
N THR A 246 -5.74 0.80 -7.31
CA THR A 246 -4.59 0.72 -6.40
C THR A 246 -5.11 0.64 -4.96
N PHE A 247 -4.23 0.43 -4.00
CA PHE A 247 -4.61 0.43 -2.58
C PHE A 247 -5.31 1.74 -2.20
N ARG A 248 -6.49 1.63 -1.60
CA ARG A 248 -7.37 2.75 -1.24
C ARG A 248 -7.73 3.68 -2.41
N GLY A 249 -7.78 3.15 -3.64
CA GLY A 249 -8.39 3.74 -4.82
C GLY A 249 -7.52 4.70 -5.62
N ASN A 250 -6.84 5.64 -4.99
CA ASN A 250 -6.14 6.74 -5.67
C ASN A 250 -4.85 7.18 -4.95
N ASN A 251 -4.24 8.26 -5.43
CA ASN A 251 -3.01 8.83 -4.89
C ASN A 251 -3.17 9.50 -3.52
N TYR A 252 -4.39 9.85 -3.07
CA TYR A 252 -4.68 10.34 -1.72
C TYR A 252 -4.97 9.22 -0.73
N ARG A 253 -5.16 7.98 -1.22
CA ARG A 253 -5.48 6.79 -0.43
C ARG A 253 -6.78 6.90 0.38
N GLU A 254 -7.75 7.65 -0.11
CA GLU A 254 -8.93 8.08 0.64
C GLU A 254 -10.16 7.17 0.49
N GLY A 255 -10.19 6.28 -0.51
CA GLY A 255 -11.36 5.45 -0.76
C GLY A 255 -11.06 4.11 -1.42
N ALA A 256 -11.58 3.02 -0.86
CA ALA A 256 -11.52 1.68 -1.45
C ALA A 256 -12.88 1.21 -1.98
N ALA A 257 -13.81 2.16 -2.24
CA ALA A 257 -15.12 1.88 -2.83
C ALA A 257 -15.32 2.72 -4.08
N TYR A 258 -15.82 2.09 -5.15
CA TYR A 258 -16.21 2.74 -6.38
C TYR A 258 -17.74 2.74 -6.54
N GLY A 259 -18.30 3.88 -6.91
CA GLY A 259 -19.73 4.07 -7.08
C GLY A 259 -20.51 4.16 -5.77
N THR A 260 -21.85 4.17 -5.87
CA THR A 260 -22.76 4.23 -4.73
C THR A 260 -23.47 2.89 -4.55
N ALA A 261 -23.87 2.57 -3.30
CA ALA A 261 -24.61 1.36 -2.99
C ALA A 261 -26.08 1.66 -2.66
N SER A 262 -26.96 0.73 -2.94
CA SER A 262 -28.36 0.76 -2.51
C SER A 262 -28.47 0.01 -1.18
N VAL A 263 -28.62 0.71 -0.05
CA VAL A 263 -28.59 0.13 1.29
C VAL A 263 -29.94 0.30 1.98
N GLY A 264 -30.95 -0.45 1.49
CA GLY A 264 -32.33 -0.40 2.01
C GLY A 264 -32.53 -1.24 3.26
N ASN A 265 -31.99 -2.45 3.29
CA ASN A 265 -32.17 -3.41 4.39
C ASN A 265 -31.10 -3.30 5.49
N LYS A 266 -30.00 -2.61 5.23
CA LYS A 266 -28.87 -2.48 6.14
C LYS A 266 -28.29 -3.82 6.59
N THR A 267 -28.12 -4.75 5.65
CA THR A 267 -27.66 -6.12 5.88
C THR A 267 -26.46 -6.46 5.01
N LEU A 268 -25.69 -7.45 5.45
CA LEU A 268 -24.61 -8.07 4.69
C LEU A 268 -24.94 -9.54 4.46
N SER A 269 -24.57 -10.07 3.30
CA SER A 269 -24.70 -11.51 3.00
C SER A 269 -23.54 -11.99 2.12
N VAL A 270 -23.08 -13.22 2.35
CA VAL A 270 -22.11 -13.85 1.45
C VAL A 270 -22.81 -14.16 0.12
N ALA A 271 -22.36 -13.53 -0.95
CA ALA A 271 -22.83 -13.79 -2.30
C ALA A 271 -22.08 -14.98 -2.92
N TRP A 272 -20.78 -15.03 -2.70
CA TRP A 272 -19.91 -16.11 -3.16
C TRP A 272 -18.64 -16.19 -2.30
N SER A 273 -17.95 -17.34 -2.36
CA SER A 273 -16.60 -17.49 -1.81
C SER A 273 -15.76 -18.41 -2.70
N VAL A 274 -14.44 -18.12 -2.75
CA VAL A 274 -13.44 -18.88 -3.52
C VAL A 274 -12.32 -19.30 -2.59
N ASP A 275 -11.92 -20.57 -2.68
CA ASP A 275 -10.79 -21.09 -1.90
C ASP A 275 -9.46 -20.66 -2.53
N THR A 276 -8.50 -20.24 -1.69
CA THR A 276 -7.15 -19.95 -2.10
C THR A 276 -6.19 -21.06 -1.68
N GLY A 277 -5.00 -21.09 -2.28
CA GLY A 277 -3.98 -22.07 -1.95
C GLY A 277 -3.12 -21.68 -0.76
N GLU A 278 -1.95 -22.32 -0.70
CA GLU A 278 -0.86 -22.03 0.23
C GLU A 278 0.47 -22.26 -0.45
N ILE A 279 1.53 -21.62 0.04
CA ILE A 279 2.92 -21.90 -0.35
C ILE A 279 3.79 -22.09 0.88
N MET A 280 4.88 -22.82 0.73
CA MET A 280 5.88 -22.97 1.79
C MET A 280 6.54 -21.60 2.06
N ARG A 281 6.57 -21.20 3.32
CA ARG A 281 7.26 -19.98 3.77
C ARG A 281 8.76 -20.23 3.90
N GLY A 282 9.14 -21.47 4.19
CA GLY A 282 10.50 -21.91 4.39
C GLY A 282 10.60 -23.26 5.10
N THR A 283 11.80 -23.80 5.18
CA THR A 283 12.11 -25.11 5.82
C THR A 283 12.59 -24.97 7.27
N SER A 284 12.76 -23.73 7.78
CA SER A 284 13.20 -23.49 9.15
C SER A 284 12.14 -23.87 10.18
N SER A 285 12.52 -24.71 11.15
CA SER A 285 11.64 -25.25 12.20
C SER A 285 11.04 -24.21 13.16
N ASN A 286 11.47 -22.96 13.07
CA ASN A 286 11.10 -21.91 14.04
C ASN A 286 9.94 -21.02 13.59
N TYR A 287 9.41 -21.21 12.37
CA TYR A 287 8.33 -20.39 11.83
C TYR A 287 7.21 -21.25 11.25
N SER A 288 5.98 -20.71 11.17
CA SER A 288 4.91 -21.34 10.41
C SER A 288 5.42 -21.68 9.03
N SER A 289 5.33 -22.93 8.67
CA SER A 289 5.91 -23.45 7.43
C SER A 289 5.19 -23.01 6.16
N THR A 290 4.06 -22.31 6.28
CA THR A 290 3.23 -21.93 5.12
C THR A 290 2.73 -20.50 5.18
N TRP A 291 2.66 -19.87 4.00
CA TRP A 291 1.86 -18.69 3.74
C TRP A 291 0.50 -19.11 3.16
N THR A 292 -0.58 -18.56 3.68
CA THR A 292 -1.96 -18.93 3.30
C THR A 292 -2.82 -17.72 3.06
N GLY A 293 -3.80 -17.84 2.18
CA GLY A 293 -4.90 -16.89 2.02
C GLY A 293 -4.44 -15.47 1.68
N SER A 294 -5.13 -14.51 2.24
CA SER A 294 -4.85 -13.08 2.12
C SER A 294 -4.44 -12.50 3.46
N LEU A 295 -3.39 -11.72 3.47
CA LEU A 295 -2.78 -11.15 4.67
C LEU A 295 -2.95 -9.62 4.69
N TRP A 296 -2.62 -9.03 5.81
CA TRP A 296 -2.39 -7.60 5.93
C TRP A 296 -1.21 -7.18 5.01
N VAL A 297 -1.29 -6.13 4.24
CA VAL A 297 -2.38 -5.16 4.01
C VAL A 297 -3.22 -5.47 2.77
N GLY A 298 -3.14 -6.68 2.23
CA GLY A 298 -3.71 -7.06 0.94
C GLY A 298 -5.13 -6.55 0.74
N GLN A 299 -5.37 -5.93 -0.40
CA GLN A 299 -6.66 -5.44 -0.84
C GLN A 299 -6.88 -5.91 -2.27
N PRO A 300 -8.08 -6.36 -2.66
CA PRO A 300 -8.38 -6.65 -4.06
C PRO A 300 -8.40 -5.36 -4.88
N LEU A 301 -7.95 -5.45 -6.14
CA LEU A 301 -8.23 -4.47 -7.17
C LEU A 301 -9.53 -4.87 -7.85
N ILE A 302 -10.35 -3.90 -8.20
CA ILE A 302 -11.65 -4.15 -8.85
C ILE A 302 -11.76 -3.20 -10.03
N VAL A 303 -12.08 -3.71 -11.22
CA VAL A 303 -12.05 -2.90 -12.43
C VAL A 303 -13.08 -3.34 -13.46
N LYS A 304 -13.74 -2.38 -14.09
CA LYS A 304 -14.50 -2.61 -15.34
C LYS A 304 -13.60 -2.21 -16.51
N TRP A 305 -13.08 -3.20 -17.21
CA TRP A 305 -12.20 -2.98 -18.35
C TRP A 305 -12.96 -2.46 -19.59
N PRO A 306 -12.35 -1.55 -20.38
CA PRO A 306 -12.86 -1.24 -21.71
C PRO A 306 -12.97 -2.50 -22.58
N GLU A 307 -13.99 -2.56 -23.43
CA GLU A 307 -14.24 -3.72 -24.32
C GLU A 307 -13.06 -4.02 -25.25
N SER A 308 -12.38 -2.98 -25.72
CA SER A 308 -11.17 -3.10 -26.55
C SER A 308 -10.03 -3.77 -25.78
N THR A 309 -9.80 -3.38 -24.54
CA THR A 309 -8.78 -3.97 -23.67
C THR A 309 -9.11 -5.41 -23.30
N LYS A 310 -10.39 -5.75 -22.95
CA LYS A 310 -10.80 -7.12 -22.68
C LYS A 310 -10.46 -8.08 -23.82
N ARG A 311 -10.66 -7.66 -25.06
CA ARG A 311 -10.42 -8.50 -26.25
C ARG A 311 -8.99 -8.98 -26.40
N VAL A 312 -8.02 -8.16 -26.02
CA VAL A 312 -6.59 -8.50 -26.17
C VAL A 312 -6.00 -9.22 -24.97
N MET A 313 -6.67 -9.16 -23.80
CA MET A 313 -6.18 -9.81 -22.58
C MET A 313 -6.33 -11.33 -22.62
N ASN A 314 -5.55 -12.02 -21.80
CA ASN A 314 -5.64 -13.46 -21.55
C ASN A 314 -6.84 -13.79 -20.65
N MET A 315 -8.05 -13.72 -21.21
CA MET A 315 -9.31 -14.01 -20.52
C MET A 315 -10.06 -15.14 -21.23
N TYR A 316 -10.89 -15.86 -20.48
CA TYR A 316 -11.82 -16.80 -21.10
C TYR A 316 -12.80 -16.07 -22.02
N GLN A 317 -13.23 -16.75 -23.07
CA GLN A 317 -14.12 -16.13 -24.05
C GLN A 317 -15.44 -15.66 -23.43
N SER A 318 -16.00 -16.43 -22.48
CA SER A 318 -17.19 -16.04 -21.71
C SER A 318 -17.02 -14.72 -20.96
N ALA A 319 -15.82 -14.47 -20.40
CA ALA A 319 -15.52 -13.23 -19.72
C ALA A 319 -15.32 -12.05 -20.69
N LYS A 320 -14.75 -12.31 -21.88
CA LYS A 320 -14.62 -11.29 -22.93
C LYS A 320 -15.97 -10.87 -23.50
N ASP A 321 -16.90 -11.82 -23.60
CA ASP A 321 -18.24 -11.61 -24.20
C ASP A 321 -19.24 -10.99 -23.22
N ASP A 322 -18.90 -10.90 -21.92
CA ASP A 322 -19.75 -10.29 -20.90
C ASP A 322 -19.56 -8.77 -20.85
N PRO A 323 -20.54 -7.96 -21.31
CA PRO A 323 -20.43 -6.49 -21.31
C PRO A 323 -20.55 -5.90 -19.89
N GLU A 324 -21.09 -6.64 -18.93
CA GLU A 324 -21.25 -6.20 -17.54
C GLU A 324 -20.13 -6.70 -16.63
N LEU A 325 -19.13 -7.39 -17.17
CA LEU A 325 -18.02 -7.91 -16.39
C LEU A 325 -17.29 -6.80 -15.63
N VAL A 326 -17.27 -6.95 -14.31
CA VAL A 326 -16.35 -6.25 -13.41
C VAL A 326 -15.38 -7.29 -12.86
N GLU A 327 -14.09 -7.13 -13.10
CA GLU A 327 -13.07 -8.09 -12.71
C GLU A 327 -12.45 -7.73 -11.36
N VAL A 328 -12.35 -8.73 -10.49
CA VAL A 328 -11.56 -8.69 -9.25
C VAL A 328 -10.20 -9.30 -9.54
N ILE A 329 -9.14 -8.56 -9.23
CA ILE A 329 -7.75 -9.02 -9.34
C ILE A 329 -7.17 -9.04 -7.94
N TYR A 330 -6.84 -10.23 -7.43
CA TYR A 330 -6.43 -10.38 -6.04
C TYR A 330 -5.13 -11.18 -5.90
N ALA A 331 -4.05 -10.48 -5.61
CA ALA A 331 -2.79 -11.09 -5.23
C ALA A 331 -2.83 -11.55 -3.76
N THR A 332 -2.44 -12.78 -3.50
CA THR A 332 -2.59 -13.42 -2.20
C THR A 332 -1.27 -13.99 -1.67
N ALA A 333 -1.20 -14.20 -0.36
CA ALA A 333 -0.03 -14.85 0.25
C ALA A 333 0.14 -16.32 -0.15
N SER A 334 -0.88 -16.90 -0.81
CA SER A 334 -0.78 -18.25 -1.38
C SER A 334 0.11 -18.35 -2.63
N GLY A 335 0.75 -17.25 -3.04
CA GLY A 335 1.65 -17.18 -4.19
C GLY A 335 0.95 -16.99 -5.53
N ARG A 336 -0.34 -16.73 -5.51
CA ARG A 336 -1.19 -16.61 -6.71
C ARG A 336 -1.92 -15.29 -6.78
N VAL A 337 -2.13 -14.84 -8.01
CA VAL A 337 -3.09 -13.77 -8.35
C VAL A 337 -4.35 -14.42 -8.91
N TYR A 338 -5.48 -14.17 -8.26
CA TYR A 338 -6.81 -14.64 -8.69
C TYR A 338 -7.50 -13.57 -9.52
N PHE A 339 -8.23 -14.02 -10.55
CA PHE A 339 -9.00 -13.17 -11.46
C PHE A 339 -10.43 -13.67 -11.47
N LEU A 340 -11.34 -12.90 -10.89
CA LEU A 340 -12.70 -13.36 -10.60
C LEU A 340 -13.73 -12.37 -11.14
N ASN A 341 -14.89 -12.88 -11.56
CA ASN A 341 -16.06 -12.04 -11.82
C ASN A 341 -16.65 -11.56 -10.48
N LEU A 342 -16.80 -10.25 -10.33
CA LEU A 342 -17.35 -9.63 -9.12
C LEU A 342 -18.77 -10.14 -8.79
N ALA A 343 -19.57 -10.47 -9.80
CA ALA A 343 -20.97 -10.82 -9.63
C ALA A 343 -21.17 -12.17 -8.91
N ASP A 344 -20.32 -13.18 -9.21
CA ASP A 344 -20.52 -14.57 -8.81
C ASP A 344 -19.24 -15.32 -8.35
N GLY A 345 -18.06 -14.68 -8.42
CA GLY A 345 -16.80 -15.28 -8.04
C GLY A 345 -16.23 -16.29 -9.04
N SER A 346 -16.84 -16.45 -10.21
CA SER A 346 -16.31 -17.32 -11.26
C SER A 346 -14.98 -16.79 -11.80
N ALA A 347 -14.06 -17.69 -12.17
CA ALA A 347 -12.79 -17.30 -12.75
C ALA A 347 -12.98 -16.65 -14.12
N THR A 348 -12.34 -15.50 -14.36
CA THR A 348 -12.32 -14.83 -15.66
C THR A 348 -11.16 -15.31 -16.55
N ARG A 349 -10.14 -15.91 -15.93
CA ARG A 349 -8.95 -16.56 -16.51
C ARG A 349 -8.31 -17.47 -15.49
N ASP A 350 -7.30 -18.24 -15.89
CA ASP A 350 -6.51 -19.04 -14.95
C ASP A 350 -5.76 -18.15 -13.96
N PRO A 351 -5.61 -18.56 -12.68
CA PRO A 351 -4.80 -17.84 -11.73
C PRO A 351 -3.34 -17.77 -12.18
N LEU A 352 -2.71 -16.63 -12.00
CA LEU A 352 -1.28 -16.46 -12.24
C LEU A 352 -0.50 -16.99 -11.01
N ASP A 353 0.25 -18.08 -11.18
CA ASP A 353 1.07 -18.66 -10.12
C ASP A 353 2.49 -18.12 -10.20
N LEU A 354 2.88 -17.31 -9.21
CA LEU A 354 4.20 -16.70 -9.11
C LEU A 354 5.06 -17.34 -8.02
N ASN A 355 4.48 -18.23 -7.22
CA ASN A 355 5.13 -18.94 -6.11
C ASN A 355 5.89 -18.01 -5.13
N MET A 356 5.35 -16.82 -4.91
CA MET A 356 5.84 -15.81 -3.97
C MET A 356 4.66 -15.23 -3.22
N PRO A 357 4.73 -15.01 -1.89
CA PRO A 357 3.62 -14.42 -1.15
C PRO A 357 3.42 -12.96 -1.55
N PHE A 358 2.17 -12.51 -1.55
CA PHE A 358 1.81 -11.12 -1.76
C PHE A 358 1.03 -10.61 -0.55
N LYS A 359 1.50 -9.52 0.05
CA LYS A 359 0.86 -8.82 1.16
C LYS A 359 0.34 -7.45 0.72
N GLY A 360 1.06 -6.73 -0.14
CA GLY A 360 0.59 -5.50 -0.77
C GLY A 360 -0.55 -5.72 -1.78
N ALA A 361 -1.34 -4.69 -2.03
CA ALA A 361 -2.48 -4.76 -2.97
C ALA A 361 -2.05 -4.79 -4.45
N GLY A 362 -0.85 -4.28 -4.77
CA GLY A 362 -0.48 -3.97 -6.14
C GLY A 362 -1.19 -2.73 -6.70
N ALA A 363 -1.07 -2.52 -8.00
CA ALA A 363 -1.82 -1.49 -8.74
C ALA A 363 -2.01 -1.90 -10.20
N LEU A 364 -3.09 -1.43 -10.82
CA LEU A 364 -3.26 -1.41 -12.27
C LEU A 364 -2.73 -0.09 -12.84
N ASP A 365 -2.43 -0.09 -14.12
CA ASP A 365 -2.03 1.13 -14.81
C ASP A 365 -3.22 2.12 -14.88
N PRO A 366 -3.09 3.35 -14.35
CA PRO A 366 -4.20 4.30 -14.29
C PRO A 366 -4.70 4.77 -15.66
N ARG A 367 -3.93 4.54 -16.72
CA ARG A 367 -4.32 4.83 -18.13
C ARG A 367 -5.25 3.76 -18.72
N GLY A 368 -5.51 2.66 -17.99
CA GLY A 368 -6.29 1.53 -18.48
C GLY A 368 -5.48 0.54 -19.32
N TYR A 369 -4.15 0.64 -19.32
CA TYR A 369 -3.31 -0.36 -19.94
C TYR A 369 -3.38 -1.68 -19.15
N PRO A 370 -3.38 -2.84 -19.82
CA PRO A 370 -3.50 -4.13 -19.14
C PRO A 370 -2.18 -4.53 -18.45
N ILE A 371 -1.77 -3.77 -17.42
CA ILE A 371 -0.56 -3.97 -16.66
C ILE A 371 -0.92 -4.09 -15.17
N LEU A 372 -0.39 -5.12 -14.51
CA LEU A 372 -0.41 -5.29 -13.06
C LEU A 372 0.99 -5.00 -12.50
N TYR A 373 1.10 -4.02 -11.62
CA TYR A 373 2.30 -3.74 -10.83
C TYR A 373 2.17 -4.44 -9.48
N LEU A 374 3.13 -5.28 -9.12
CA LEU A 374 3.03 -6.13 -7.94
C LEU A 374 4.39 -6.36 -7.29
N GLY A 375 4.45 -6.25 -5.96
CA GLY A 375 5.64 -6.56 -5.18
C GLY A 375 5.40 -7.77 -4.27
N SER A 376 6.40 -8.64 -4.15
CA SER A 376 6.31 -9.83 -3.30
C SER A 376 6.57 -9.49 -1.84
N GLY A 377 5.92 -10.22 -0.94
CA GLY A 377 6.21 -10.22 0.49
C GLY A 377 7.46 -11.04 0.84
N ASP A 378 7.68 -11.26 2.11
CA ASP A 378 8.87 -11.93 2.61
C ASP A 378 8.86 -13.46 2.42
N MET A 379 10.02 -14.00 2.04
CA MET A 379 10.34 -15.43 1.98
C MET A 379 11.58 -15.70 2.85
N TYR A 380 11.42 -16.41 3.96
CA TYR A 380 12.50 -16.54 4.97
C TYR A 380 13.65 -17.46 4.58
N ASP A 381 13.42 -18.51 3.76
CA ASP A 381 14.41 -19.54 3.52
C ASP A 381 15.32 -19.32 2.32
N ASP A 382 15.02 -18.32 1.50
CA ASP A 382 15.81 -18.06 0.29
C ASP A 382 16.95 -17.10 0.51
N TYR A 383 17.20 -16.67 1.76
CA TYR A 383 18.41 -15.91 2.04
C TYR A 383 19.63 -16.82 1.93
N PRO A 384 20.58 -16.57 1.03
CA PRO A 384 20.78 -15.38 0.21
C PRO A 384 20.11 -15.36 -1.19
N ASN A 385 19.29 -16.31 -1.56
CA ASN A 385 18.73 -16.45 -2.91
C ASN A 385 17.27 -16.00 -3.04
N MET A 386 16.83 -15.07 -2.18
CA MET A 386 15.45 -14.58 -2.16
C MET A 386 15.02 -14.14 -3.56
N GLN A 387 13.89 -14.69 -4.02
CA GLN A 387 13.27 -14.33 -5.30
C GLN A 387 12.34 -13.13 -5.19
N THR A 388 12.24 -12.54 -3.97
CA THR A 388 11.42 -11.36 -3.70
C THR A 388 11.82 -10.19 -4.59
N ARG A 389 10.84 -9.53 -5.18
CA ARG A 389 11.02 -8.41 -6.10
C ARG A 389 9.72 -7.67 -6.38
N ALA A 390 9.82 -6.49 -6.96
CA ALA A 390 8.71 -5.79 -7.59
C ALA A 390 8.70 -6.07 -9.09
N MET A 391 7.51 -6.15 -9.69
CA MET A 391 7.29 -6.56 -11.08
C MET A 391 6.21 -5.71 -11.74
N ALA A 392 6.36 -5.47 -13.05
CA ALA A 392 5.30 -5.07 -13.95
C ALA A 392 4.95 -6.28 -14.83
N ILE A 393 3.70 -6.70 -14.82
CA ILE A 393 3.21 -7.92 -15.47
C ILE A 393 2.16 -7.54 -16.53
N SER A 394 2.33 -8.04 -17.74
CA SER A 394 1.35 -7.93 -18.81
C SER A 394 0.13 -8.80 -18.51
N LEU A 395 -1.07 -8.24 -18.54
CA LEU A 395 -2.32 -9.00 -18.46
C LEU A 395 -2.79 -9.51 -19.84
N ILE A 396 -2.01 -9.27 -20.90
CA ILE A 396 -2.27 -9.83 -22.22
C ILE A 396 -1.82 -11.30 -22.28
N ASP A 397 -0.64 -11.60 -21.71
CA ASP A 397 0.03 -12.91 -21.84
C ASP A 397 0.74 -13.39 -20.57
N PHE A 398 0.61 -12.66 -19.47
CA PHE A 398 1.27 -12.89 -18.18
C PHE A 398 2.81 -12.80 -18.21
N SER A 399 3.38 -12.21 -19.26
CA SER A 399 4.82 -11.96 -19.31
C SER A 399 5.24 -10.89 -18.29
N VAL A 400 6.40 -11.07 -17.65
CA VAL A 400 7.03 -10.06 -16.82
C VAL A 400 7.70 -9.04 -17.73
N LEU A 401 7.16 -7.82 -17.80
CA LEU A 401 7.65 -6.74 -18.63
C LEU A 401 8.92 -6.10 -18.05
N TYR A 402 8.94 -5.97 -16.72
CA TYR A 402 10.07 -5.41 -15.99
C TYR A 402 10.05 -5.91 -14.53
N GLU A 403 11.23 -6.06 -13.92
CA GLU A 403 11.39 -6.40 -12.52
C GLU A 403 12.57 -5.65 -11.89
N PHE A 404 12.46 -5.34 -10.60
CA PHE A 404 13.49 -4.61 -9.84
C PHE A 404 13.44 -4.93 -8.35
N GLY A 405 14.39 -4.41 -7.60
CA GLY A 405 14.42 -4.53 -6.14
C GLY A 405 14.59 -5.96 -5.65
N ARG A 406 15.30 -6.80 -6.39
CA ARG A 406 15.66 -8.16 -5.96
C ARG A 406 16.56 -8.14 -4.72
N ALA A 407 16.62 -9.27 -4.03
CA ALA A 407 17.58 -9.50 -2.96
C ALA A 407 18.98 -9.03 -3.35
N TYR A 408 19.69 -8.44 -2.38
CA TYR A 408 21.02 -7.85 -2.57
C TYR A 408 21.11 -6.61 -3.46
N ASP A 409 20.10 -5.75 -3.43
CA ASP A 409 20.33 -4.41 -3.90
C ASP A 409 21.42 -3.74 -3.05
N SER A 410 22.60 -3.52 -3.65
CA SER A 410 23.77 -2.99 -2.94
C SER A 410 23.57 -1.57 -2.41
N PHE A 411 22.57 -0.87 -2.92
CA PHE A 411 22.18 0.45 -2.45
C PHE A 411 21.35 0.38 -1.15
N ALA A 412 20.72 -0.75 -0.83
CA ALA A 412 19.94 -0.91 0.39
C ALA A 412 20.82 -0.94 1.64
N LEU A 413 20.42 -0.22 2.70
CA LEU A 413 21.05 -0.30 4.01
C LEU A 413 20.51 -1.50 4.82
N ARG A 414 19.25 -1.85 4.66
CA ARG A 414 18.60 -3.02 5.25
C ARG A 414 18.38 -4.07 4.16
N GLN A 415 18.80 -5.30 4.40
CA GLN A 415 18.69 -6.42 3.46
C GLN A 415 17.39 -7.22 3.66
N TRP A 416 16.26 -6.50 3.75
CA TRP A 416 14.92 -7.07 3.84
C TRP A 416 14.11 -6.62 2.62
N HIS A 417 13.99 -7.48 1.62
CA HIS A 417 13.49 -7.13 0.29
C HIS A 417 12.02 -7.53 0.10
N ALA A 418 11.14 -7.12 1.01
CA ALA A 418 9.70 -7.28 0.86
C ALA A 418 9.05 -5.97 0.39
N TYR A 419 7.85 -6.10 -0.18
CA TYR A 419 7.04 -5.01 -0.71
C TYR A 419 5.60 -5.16 -0.20
N ASP A 420 5.36 -4.76 1.03
CA ASP A 420 4.02 -4.73 1.63
C ASP A 420 3.26 -3.46 1.21
N SER A 421 3.96 -2.43 0.77
CA SER A 421 3.41 -1.23 0.17
C SER A 421 2.72 -1.50 -1.18
N SER A 422 1.92 -0.56 -1.63
CA SER A 422 1.30 -0.57 -2.96
C SER A 422 1.81 0.60 -3.80
N PRO A 423 2.14 0.36 -5.09
CA PRO A 423 2.73 1.38 -5.94
C PRO A 423 1.71 2.44 -6.40
N LEU A 424 2.25 3.56 -6.90
CA LEU A 424 1.56 4.54 -7.74
C LEU A 424 2.24 4.65 -9.09
N VAL A 425 1.46 4.97 -10.11
CA VAL A 425 1.96 5.32 -11.44
C VAL A 425 1.51 6.73 -11.77
N ASN A 426 2.45 7.59 -12.13
CA ASN A 426 2.12 8.87 -12.73
C ASN A 426 1.88 8.65 -14.23
N ALA A 427 0.64 8.85 -14.66
CA ALA A 427 0.20 8.58 -16.03
C ALA A 427 0.89 9.47 -17.07
N GLU A 428 1.12 10.75 -16.74
CA GLU A 428 1.67 11.75 -17.66
C GLU A 428 3.16 11.51 -17.96
N THR A 429 3.93 11.19 -16.91
CA THR A 429 5.38 10.96 -17.05
C THR A 429 5.74 9.50 -17.24
N ASP A 430 4.75 8.59 -17.24
CA ASP A 430 4.96 7.14 -17.34
C ASP A 430 5.93 6.63 -16.27
N THR A 431 5.74 7.08 -15.01
CA THR A 431 6.68 6.82 -13.92
C THR A 431 6.02 6.06 -12.79
N LEU A 432 6.57 4.90 -12.44
CA LEU A 432 6.20 4.09 -11.28
C LEU A 432 6.92 4.61 -10.04
N ILE A 433 6.22 4.68 -8.91
CA ILE A 433 6.77 4.97 -7.58
C ILE A 433 6.47 3.77 -6.68
N TYR A 434 7.51 3.15 -6.10
CA TYR A 434 7.34 1.96 -5.28
C TYR A 434 8.33 1.97 -4.09
N PRO A 435 7.87 2.21 -2.85
CA PRO A 435 8.70 2.06 -1.66
C PRO A 435 8.84 0.58 -1.27
N GLY A 436 9.98 0.20 -0.70
CA GLY A 436 10.28 -1.15 -0.24
C GLY A 436 10.69 -1.19 1.23
N GLU A 437 10.48 -2.34 1.87
CA GLU A 437 10.91 -2.57 3.26
C GLU A 437 12.44 -2.59 3.42
N ASN A 438 13.18 -2.62 2.32
CA ASN A 438 14.64 -2.43 2.31
C ASN A 438 15.08 -0.97 2.53
N GLY A 439 14.13 -0.06 2.72
CA GLY A 439 14.37 1.38 2.93
C GLY A 439 14.67 2.15 1.66
N ILE A 440 14.39 1.58 0.48
CA ILE A 440 14.55 2.26 -0.80
C ILE A 440 13.18 2.65 -1.35
N ILE A 441 13.07 3.89 -1.83
CA ILE A 441 11.98 4.32 -2.71
C ILE A 441 12.51 4.26 -4.14
N TYR A 442 11.87 3.43 -4.97
CA TYR A 442 12.17 3.32 -6.39
C TYR A 442 11.23 4.24 -7.17
N THR A 443 11.77 5.05 -8.07
CA THR A 443 11.01 5.71 -9.12
C THR A 443 11.56 5.27 -10.47
N VAL A 444 10.68 4.74 -11.33
CA VAL A 444 11.08 4.11 -12.60
C VAL A 444 10.28 4.73 -13.74
N LYS A 445 10.96 5.42 -14.66
CA LYS A 445 10.38 5.87 -15.92
C LYS A 445 10.28 4.67 -16.86
N LEU A 446 9.07 4.15 -17.02
CA LEU A 446 8.79 2.81 -17.52
C LEU A 446 9.05 2.65 -19.03
N GLY A 447 8.86 3.70 -19.83
CA GLY A 447 8.96 3.63 -21.28
C GLY A 447 7.92 2.65 -21.87
N THR A 448 6.70 2.71 -21.34
CA THR A 448 5.57 1.85 -21.71
C THR A 448 5.11 2.13 -23.13
N ARG A 449 4.83 1.06 -23.88
CA ARG A 449 4.22 1.13 -25.21
C ARG A 449 3.11 0.11 -25.29
N TYR A 450 1.90 0.58 -25.45
CA TYR A 450 0.70 -0.23 -25.62
C TYR A 450 0.07 0.08 -26.98
N ASP A 451 -0.12 -0.94 -27.81
CA ASP A 451 -0.91 -0.89 -29.04
C ASP A 451 -2.12 -1.79 -28.86
N GLU A 452 -3.25 -1.19 -28.53
CA GLU A 452 -4.49 -1.89 -28.25
C GLU A 452 -5.00 -2.65 -29.49
N ALA A 453 -4.85 -2.07 -30.70
CA ALA A 453 -5.32 -2.69 -31.92
C ALA A 453 -4.50 -3.93 -32.29
N ALA A 454 -3.19 -3.89 -32.04
CA ALA A 454 -2.29 -5.02 -32.27
C ALA A 454 -2.26 -6.01 -31.10
N GLY A 455 -2.82 -5.64 -29.93
CA GLY A 455 -2.73 -6.42 -28.70
C GLY A 455 -1.29 -6.60 -28.23
N THR A 456 -0.43 -5.58 -28.38
CA THR A 456 0.98 -5.65 -28.01
C THR A 456 1.32 -4.68 -26.90
N LEU A 457 2.08 -5.16 -25.94
CA LEU A 457 2.52 -4.40 -24.78
C LEU A 457 4.02 -4.63 -24.56
N SER A 458 4.78 -3.55 -24.35
CA SER A 458 6.19 -3.62 -24.04
C SER A 458 6.60 -2.51 -23.08
N MET A 459 7.68 -2.73 -22.35
CA MET A 459 8.24 -1.79 -21.38
C MET A 459 9.76 -1.71 -21.60
N SER A 460 10.31 -0.50 -21.56
CA SER A 460 11.75 -0.27 -21.71
C SER A 460 12.17 0.88 -20.80
N PRO A 461 12.40 0.62 -19.51
CA PRO A 461 12.75 1.66 -18.56
C PRO A 461 13.95 2.46 -19.01
N SER A 462 13.84 3.78 -18.92
CA SER A 462 14.88 4.72 -19.36
C SER A 462 15.59 5.40 -18.20
N GLU A 463 14.92 5.50 -17.05
CA GLU A 463 15.47 6.10 -15.84
C GLU A 463 14.98 5.34 -14.62
N VAL A 464 15.90 4.91 -13.75
CA VAL A 464 15.64 4.32 -12.44
C VAL A 464 16.34 5.18 -11.41
N VAL A 465 15.55 5.85 -10.56
CA VAL A 465 16.06 6.63 -9.44
C VAL A 465 15.73 5.91 -8.15
N LYS A 466 16.72 5.70 -7.31
CA LYS A 466 16.60 5.13 -5.99
C LYS A 466 16.92 6.19 -4.95
N PHE A 467 16.02 6.36 -4.02
CA PHE A 467 16.20 7.18 -2.83
C PHE A 467 16.32 6.27 -1.62
N ARG A 468 17.28 6.53 -0.73
CA ARG A 468 17.34 5.94 0.62
C ARG A 468 17.66 6.98 1.65
N TYR A 469 17.33 6.69 2.89
CA TYR A 469 17.66 7.54 4.03
C TYR A 469 18.34 6.73 5.14
N ASP A 470 18.95 7.45 6.09
CA ASP A 470 19.46 6.93 7.36
C ASP A 470 19.17 7.97 8.44
N SER A 471 19.01 7.56 9.69
CA SER A 471 18.76 8.46 10.80
C SER A 471 19.50 8.00 12.05
N SER A 472 19.65 8.87 13.05
CA SER A 472 20.30 8.52 14.33
C SER A 472 19.54 7.41 15.09
N ARG A 473 18.25 7.21 14.80
CA ARG A 473 17.40 6.20 15.43
C ARG A 473 17.36 4.88 14.68
N SER A 474 17.54 4.90 13.35
CA SER A 474 17.38 3.75 12.49
C SER A 474 18.41 2.65 12.76
N THR A 475 18.03 1.41 12.59
CA THR A 475 18.92 0.26 12.58
C THR A 475 18.86 -0.48 11.26
N ARG A 476 20.02 -1.00 10.85
CA ARG A 476 20.17 -1.81 9.63
C ARG A 476 19.94 -3.31 9.87
N ILE A 477 19.46 -3.68 11.04
CA ILE A 477 19.16 -5.08 11.35
C ILE A 477 17.97 -5.53 10.50
N SER A 478 18.14 -6.62 9.77
CA SER A 478 17.12 -7.17 8.86
C SER A 478 16.09 -8.03 9.56
N THR A 479 16.40 -8.53 10.76
CA THR A 479 15.54 -9.45 11.51
C THR A 479 15.32 -8.93 12.92
N TYR A 480 14.09 -9.10 13.40
CA TYR A 480 13.69 -8.77 14.74
C TYR A 480 14.09 -9.90 15.71
N SER A 481 14.74 -9.58 16.82
CA SER A 481 14.96 -10.50 17.92
C SER A 481 14.26 -10.01 19.18
N TYR A 482 13.12 -10.60 19.50
CA TYR A 482 12.41 -10.39 20.77
C TYR A 482 13.26 -10.82 21.99
N GLU A 483 14.16 -11.76 21.78
CA GLU A 483 14.93 -12.39 22.85
C GLU A 483 16.05 -11.50 23.40
N SER A 484 16.52 -10.53 22.62
CA SER A 484 17.64 -9.68 23.02
C SER A 484 17.24 -8.52 23.93
N GLY A 485 15.96 -8.25 24.12
CA GLY A 485 15.47 -7.10 24.90
C GLY A 485 15.93 -5.73 24.35
N GLN A 486 16.43 -5.70 23.14
CA GLN A 486 16.85 -4.49 22.45
C GLN A 486 15.87 -4.17 21.34
N TYR A 487 14.88 -3.39 21.69
CA TYR A 487 13.98 -2.77 20.69
C TYR A 487 14.77 -1.69 19.97
N LYS A 488 15.08 -1.92 18.71
CA LYS A 488 15.71 -0.94 17.84
C LYS A 488 14.79 -0.69 16.66
N TYR A 489 14.57 0.57 16.38
CA TYR A 489 13.82 1.02 15.22
C TYR A 489 14.50 0.52 13.94
N TRP A 490 13.83 -0.25 13.11
CA TRP A 490 14.37 -0.68 11.82
C TRP A 490 13.96 0.26 10.69
N LEU A 491 14.83 0.35 9.73
CA LEU A 491 14.70 1.14 8.54
C LEU A 491 13.82 0.39 7.52
N GLY A 492 12.84 1.05 6.90
CA GLY A 492 12.00 0.44 5.88
C GLY A 492 10.69 1.16 5.67
N PHE A 493 10.01 0.81 4.57
CA PHE A 493 8.70 1.34 4.21
C PHE A 493 7.73 0.19 3.96
N GLU A 494 6.82 -0.03 4.89
CA GLU A 494 5.66 -0.91 4.71
C GLU A 494 4.43 -0.13 4.23
N SER A 495 4.38 1.17 4.53
CA SER A 495 3.30 2.05 4.08
C SER A 495 3.40 2.38 2.60
N SER A 496 2.24 2.57 1.96
CA SER A 496 2.18 3.02 0.57
C SER A 496 2.34 4.53 0.47
N VAL A 497 2.87 4.98 -0.64
CA VAL A 497 3.07 6.41 -0.92
C VAL A 497 1.72 7.12 -1.13
N VAL A 498 1.62 8.35 -0.61
CA VAL A 498 0.59 9.34 -0.90
C VAL A 498 1.24 10.47 -1.67
N THR A 499 0.57 11.06 -2.65
CA THR A 499 1.14 12.19 -3.42
C THR A 499 0.19 13.38 -3.48
N TRP A 500 0.77 14.58 -3.39
CA TRP A 500 0.06 15.85 -3.51
C TRP A 500 0.90 16.82 -4.34
N GLY A 501 0.41 17.18 -5.53
CA GLY A 501 1.18 17.94 -6.49
C GLY A 501 2.51 17.26 -6.81
N GLN A 502 3.61 17.94 -6.59
CA GLN A 502 4.97 17.42 -6.83
C GLN A 502 5.63 16.80 -5.59
N TYR A 503 4.87 16.49 -4.54
CA TYR A 503 5.38 15.95 -3.30
C TYR A 503 4.80 14.55 -3.04
N MET A 504 5.62 13.69 -2.42
CA MET A 504 5.17 12.42 -1.88
C MET A 504 5.33 12.40 -0.37
N TYR A 505 4.43 11.69 0.28
CA TYR A 505 4.39 11.49 1.72
C TYR A 505 4.27 10.01 2.02
N LEU A 506 5.01 9.54 3.00
CA LEU A 506 4.92 8.16 3.48
C LEU A 506 5.48 8.06 4.90
N SER A 507 5.03 7.06 5.63
CA SER A 507 5.57 6.72 6.95
C SER A 507 6.58 5.59 6.85
N SER A 508 7.53 5.55 7.78
CA SER A 508 8.56 4.51 7.85
C SER A 508 8.50 3.71 9.15
N ASN A 509 9.06 2.50 9.13
CA ASN A 509 9.08 1.60 10.29
C ASN A 509 9.87 2.16 11.48
N ASP A 510 10.76 3.12 11.28
CA ASP A 510 11.46 3.81 12.37
C ASP A 510 10.70 5.02 12.91
N GLY A 511 9.41 5.16 12.58
CA GLY A 511 8.49 6.11 13.20
C GLY A 511 8.61 7.54 12.71
N TYR A 512 8.89 7.73 11.43
CA TYR A 512 8.86 9.05 10.80
C TYR A 512 7.79 9.14 9.71
N VAL A 513 7.26 10.35 9.50
CA VAL A 513 6.58 10.74 8.27
C VAL A 513 7.53 11.62 7.46
N HIS A 514 7.65 11.33 6.19
CA HIS A 514 8.54 11.99 5.26
C HIS A 514 7.75 12.82 4.26
N CYS A 515 8.20 14.03 3.96
CA CYS A 515 7.81 14.79 2.77
C CYS A 515 9.01 14.87 1.82
N ILE A 516 8.86 14.38 0.61
CA ILE A 516 9.92 14.30 -0.38
C ILE A 516 9.44 14.94 -1.69
N ASN A 517 10.23 15.81 -2.30
CA ASN A 517 9.96 16.38 -3.60
C ASN A 517 10.22 15.33 -4.70
N LEU A 518 9.21 15.00 -5.50
CA LEU A 518 9.28 14.00 -6.56
C LEU A 518 10.24 14.37 -7.70
N ASN A 519 10.52 15.65 -7.88
CA ASN A 519 11.34 16.14 -9.00
C ASN A 519 12.83 16.29 -8.67
N THR A 520 13.16 16.46 -7.39
CA THR A 520 14.54 16.54 -6.91
C THR A 520 14.95 15.35 -6.05
N MET A 521 13.97 14.58 -5.57
CA MET A 521 14.15 13.52 -4.56
C MET A 521 14.79 14.04 -3.26
N GLU A 522 14.66 15.32 -2.98
CA GLU A 522 15.09 15.94 -1.74
C GLU A 522 14.01 15.79 -0.67
N THR A 523 14.43 15.50 0.56
CA THR A 523 13.55 15.51 1.72
C THR A 523 13.27 16.94 2.13
N VAL A 524 11.99 17.32 2.14
CA VAL A 524 11.52 18.66 2.50
C VAL A 524 11.41 18.80 4.00
N TRP A 525 10.71 17.88 4.65
CA TRP A 525 10.56 17.84 6.10
C TRP A 525 10.40 16.40 6.61
N ILE A 526 10.66 16.20 7.90
CA ILE A 526 10.48 14.95 8.65
C ILE A 526 9.70 15.22 9.92
N GLN A 527 8.69 14.41 10.20
CA GLN A 527 7.95 14.44 11.46
C GLN A 527 8.10 13.14 12.22
N ASP A 528 8.54 13.19 13.47
CA ASP A 528 8.57 12.05 14.38
C ASP A 528 7.15 11.72 14.85
N ILE A 529 6.71 10.48 14.62
CA ILE A 529 5.43 9.93 15.07
C ILE A 529 5.59 8.80 16.10
N TRP A 530 6.78 8.70 16.70
CA TRP A 530 7.17 8.01 17.94
C TRP A 530 7.34 6.50 17.86
N ASP A 531 6.61 5.77 17.03
CA ASP A 531 6.70 4.30 16.94
C ASP A 531 6.48 3.83 15.50
N ASP A 532 6.55 2.53 15.28
CA ASP A 532 6.44 1.84 14.01
C ASP A 532 5.13 2.17 13.27
N ALA A 533 5.22 2.61 12.04
CA ALA A 533 4.09 3.00 11.22
C ALA A 533 3.97 2.14 9.96
N ASN A 534 3.05 1.19 10.03
CA ASN A 534 2.76 0.24 8.96
C ASN A 534 1.54 0.67 8.12
N GLY A 535 0.56 1.33 8.76
CA GLY A 535 -0.60 1.89 8.07
C GLY A 535 -0.22 2.98 7.07
N THR A 536 -0.89 2.97 5.93
CA THR A 536 -0.70 4.02 4.92
C THR A 536 -1.36 5.32 5.37
N LEU A 537 -0.71 6.45 5.09
CA LEU A 537 -1.27 7.78 5.29
C LEU A 537 -2.52 8.00 4.43
N VAL A 538 -3.40 8.90 4.86
CA VAL A 538 -4.52 9.40 4.06
C VAL A 538 -4.40 10.92 3.96
N LEU A 539 -4.62 11.50 2.79
CA LEU A 539 -4.49 12.92 2.55
C LEU A 539 -5.86 13.58 2.37
N GLU A 540 -6.04 14.75 2.97
CA GLU A 540 -7.21 15.62 2.85
C GLU A 540 -6.76 17.03 2.48
N GLU A 541 -7.21 17.57 1.36
CA GLU A 541 -6.98 18.97 1.00
C GLU A 541 -7.86 19.93 1.81
N ASP A 542 -7.30 21.07 2.17
CA ASP A 542 -8.02 22.22 2.77
C ASP A 542 -7.64 23.51 2.04
N GLU A 543 -8.38 23.81 0.98
CA GLU A 543 -8.20 25.03 0.20
C GLU A 543 -8.37 26.31 1.02
N ALA A 544 -9.27 26.29 1.99
CA ALA A 544 -9.58 27.48 2.80
C ALA A 544 -8.37 27.90 3.64
N ASN A 545 -7.61 26.93 4.12
CA ASN A 545 -6.37 27.12 4.87
C ASN A 545 -5.11 26.99 4.01
N ARG A 546 -5.24 26.79 2.70
CA ARG A 546 -4.15 26.67 1.72
C ARG A 546 -3.16 25.55 2.02
N THR A 547 -3.64 24.49 2.65
CA THR A 547 -2.86 23.32 3.06
C THR A 547 -3.57 22.02 2.73
N ALA A 548 -2.93 20.90 3.06
CA ALA A 548 -3.53 19.59 3.15
C ALA A 548 -3.15 18.95 4.48
N TYR A 549 -3.89 17.94 4.88
CA TYR A 549 -3.65 17.21 6.12
C TYR A 549 -3.33 15.75 5.83
N LEU A 550 -2.42 15.19 6.62
CA LEU A 550 -2.10 13.77 6.64
C LEU A 550 -2.62 13.15 7.93
N TYR A 551 -3.24 11.98 7.80
CA TYR A 551 -3.66 11.18 8.94
C TYR A 551 -2.79 9.95 9.04
N ALA A 552 -2.14 9.75 10.19
CA ALA A 552 -1.15 8.71 10.44
C ALA A 552 -1.44 7.97 11.75
N GLY A 553 -1.29 6.66 11.74
CA GLY A 553 -1.37 5.83 12.96
C GLY A 553 -0.12 5.00 13.15
N VAL A 554 0.17 4.64 14.40
CA VAL A 554 1.32 3.81 14.76
C VAL A 554 0.93 2.55 15.50
N SER A 555 1.75 1.53 15.40
CA SER A 555 1.67 0.32 16.19
C SER A 555 2.63 0.36 17.38
N LEU A 556 2.28 -0.31 18.48
CA LEU A 556 3.15 -0.43 19.63
C LEU A 556 4.26 -1.45 19.36
N HIS A 557 5.43 -1.00 18.99
CA HIS A 557 6.54 -1.86 18.65
C HIS A 557 7.77 -1.59 19.50
N PHE A 558 8.20 -0.33 19.59
CA PHE A 558 9.43 0.07 20.25
C PHE A 558 9.22 0.74 21.60
N THR A 559 8.05 1.33 21.84
CA THR A 559 7.74 2.16 23.02
C THR A 559 6.87 1.45 24.07
N GLN A 560 7.16 0.18 24.38
CA GLN A 560 6.39 -0.61 25.37
C GLN A 560 6.92 -0.41 26.78
N ASP A 561 6.01 -0.54 27.76
CA ASP A 561 6.35 -0.62 29.17
C ASP A 561 6.71 -2.07 29.62
N ALA A 562 7.04 -2.23 30.91
CA ALA A 562 7.43 -3.53 31.50
C ALA A 562 6.32 -4.59 31.42
N ASN A 563 5.07 -4.20 31.20
CA ASN A 563 3.91 -5.08 31.07
C ASN A 563 3.56 -5.38 29.62
N ALA A 564 4.42 -5.02 28.66
CA ALA A 564 4.19 -5.07 27.22
C ALA A 564 2.90 -4.32 26.83
N THR A 565 2.71 -3.15 27.40
CA THR A 565 1.67 -2.18 27.06
C THR A 565 2.32 -0.84 26.71
N GLY A 566 1.59 0.03 26.05
CA GLY A 566 2.04 1.39 25.75
C GLY A 566 0.92 2.22 25.15
N ILE A 567 1.25 3.45 24.83
CA ILE A 567 0.35 4.39 24.17
C ILE A 567 0.66 4.42 22.68
N THR A 568 -0.37 4.23 21.87
CA THR A 568 -0.28 4.41 20.42
C THR A 568 -1.15 5.59 20.01
N PRO A 569 -0.53 6.65 19.47
CA PRO A 569 -1.25 7.80 18.95
C PRO A 569 -1.77 7.57 17.52
N PHE A 570 -2.80 8.34 17.18
CA PHE A 570 -3.24 8.59 15.82
C PHE A 570 -3.18 10.10 15.59
N PHE A 571 -2.54 10.54 14.52
CA PHE A 571 -2.15 11.91 14.28
C PHE A 571 -2.93 12.58 13.16
N LYS A 572 -3.13 13.89 13.26
CA LYS A 572 -3.34 14.81 12.15
C LYS A 572 -2.11 15.70 12.00
N ILE A 573 -1.53 15.74 10.81
CA ILE A 573 -0.28 16.42 10.50
C ILE A 573 -0.56 17.40 9.36
N ASP A 574 -0.03 18.61 9.46
CA ASP A 574 -0.04 19.59 8.37
C ASP A 574 0.92 19.14 7.25
N ALA A 575 0.44 18.97 6.03
CA ALA A 575 1.25 18.47 4.92
C ALA A 575 2.24 19.51 4.37
N VAL A 576 2.01 20.80 4.64
CA VAL A 576 2.90 21.87 4.23
C VAL A 576 4.11 21.97 5.16
N THR A 577 3.87 21.94 6.49
CA THR A 577 4.94 22.17 7.49
C THR A 577 5.46 20.90 8.17
N GLY A 578 4.68 19.82 8.13
CA GLY A 578 4.95 18.59 8.86
C GLY A 578 4.56 18.64 10.34
N GLU A 579 4.00 19.74 10.84
CA GLU A 579 3.64 19.88 12.25
C GLU A 579 2.44 19.03 12.64
N ILE A 580 2.50 18.42 13.83
CA ILE A 580 1.36 17.69 14.42
C ILE A 580 0.34 18.72 14.92
N LEU A 581 -0.87 18.69 14.35
CA LEU A 581 -1.97 19.56 14.74
C LEU A 581 -2.71 19.03 15.95
N TRP A 582 -2.90 17.71 16.01
CA TRP A 582 -3.40 16.99 17.17
C TRP A 582 -3.03 15.50 17.09
N HIS A 583 -3.10 14.80 18.22
CA HIS A 583 -3.04 13.36 18.30
C HIS A 583 -4.10 12.81 19.24
N PHE A 584 -4.56 11.59 18.95
CA PHE A 584 -5.51 10.84 19.75
C PHE A 584 -4.83 9.58 20.30
N ASP A 585 -4.76 9.45 21.61
CA ASP A 585 -4.02 8.39 22.29
C ASP A 585 -4.89 7.19 22.67
N ARG A 586 -4.35 5.98 22.43
CA ARG A 586 -4.97 4.74 22.90
C ARG A 586 -3.92 3.85 23.57
N LYS A 587 -4.22 3.38 24.82
CA LYS A 587 -3.40 2.37 25.46
C LYS A 587 -3.71 1.00 24.88
N VAL A 588 -2.66 0.26 24.50
CA VAL A 588 -2.75 -1.05 23.85
C VAL A 588 -1.74 -2.03 24.42
N HIS A 589 -1.86 -3.30 24.04
CA HIS A 589 -0.91 -4.36 24.38
C HIS A 589 0.01 -4.69 23.20
N THR A 590 1.21 -5.20 23.54
CA THR A 590 2.00 -6.04 22.64
C THR A 590 2.10 -7.43 23.27
N LYS A 591 1.53 -8.45 22.66
CA LYS A 591 1.56 -9.82 23.16
C LYS A 591 1.81 -10.78 21.99
N SER A 592 2.67 -11.76 22.21
CA SER A 592 2.83 -12.89 21.26
C SER A 592 3.17 -12.48 19.82
N GLY A 593 4.14 -11.60 19.64
CA GLY A 593 4.71 -11.31 18.32
C GLY A 593 3.86 -10.43 17.42
N SER A 594 2.69 -9.94 17.84
CA SER A 594 1.91 -8.98 17.09
C SER A 594 1.69 -7.69 17.89
N SER A 595 1.86 -6.55 17.24
CA SER A 595 1.72 -5.23 17.86
C SER A 595 0.25 -4.83 18.01
N GLY A 596 -0.08 -4.17 19.11
CA GLY A 596 -1.32 -3.43 19.27
C GLY A 596 -1.20 -2.05 18.64
N GLY A 597 -2.31 -1.32 18.53
CA GLY A 597 -2.36 0.02 17.96
C GLY A 597 -2.92 0.02 16.54
N VAL A 598 -2.45 0.93 15.71
CA VAL A 598 -2.95 1.14 14.36
C VAL A 598 -2.02 0.49 13.35
N GLN A 599 -2.56 -0.45 12.58
CA GLN A 599 -1.88 -1.03 11.42
C GLN A 599 -2.72 -0.89 10.14
N ALA A 600 -3.91 -0.38 10.28
CA ALA A 600 -4.85 -0.13 9.21
C ALA A 600 -4.70 1.29 8.63
N THR A 601 -5.23 1.47 7.43
CA THR A 601 -5.41 2.79 6.81
C THR A 601 -6.80 3.32 7.16
N ALA A 602 -6.89 4.58 7.57
CA ALA A 602 -8.13 5.19 8.01
C ALA A 602 -9.14 5.39 6.86
N VAL A 603 -10.42 5.47 7.20
CA VAL A 603 -11.43 6.09 6.37
C VAL A 603 -11.36 7.60 6.56
N LEU A 604 -11.14 8.33 5.48
CA LEU A 604 -11.39 9.76 5.41
C LEU A 604 -12.86 9.96 5.08
N GLY A 605 -13.62 10.52 6.03
CA GLY A 605 -15.06 10.72 5.87
C GLY A 605 -15.39 11.77 4.81
N ARG A 606 -16.48 11.52 4.07
CA ARG A 606 -17.09 12.41 3.07
C ARG A 606 -18.59 12.49 3.31
N ASN A 607 -19.26 13.40 2.68
CA ASN A 607 -20.72 13.56 2.76
C ASN A 607 -21.22 13.59 4.22
N SER A 608 -22.10 12.66 4.61
CA SER A 608 -22.69 12.61 5.97
C SER A 608 -21.68 12.47 7.11
N ILE A 609 -20.45 12.07 6.82
CA ILE A 609 -19.35 11.91 7.78
C ILE A 609 -18.12 12.74 7.41
N GLU A 610 -18.29 13.83 6.67
CA GLU A 610 -17.19 14.69 6.21
C GLU A 610 -16.27 15.18 7.33
N ASN A 611 -16.80 15.33 8.54
CA ASN A 611 -16.06 15.78 9.72
C ASN A 611 -15.32 14.64 10.46
N LEU A 612 -15.42 13.39 10.02
CA LEU A 612 -14.90 12.23 10.73
C LEU A 612 -13.72 11.58 9.99
N VAL A 613 -12.74 11.12 10.78
CA VAL A 613 -11.79 10.11 10.36
C VAL A 613 -12.02 8.86 11.22
N ILE A 614 -12.06 7.66 10.59
CA ILE A 614 -12.44 6.43 11.28
C ILE A 614 -11.32 5.41 11.17
N ILE A 615 -10.85 4.90 12.32
CA ILE A 615 -9.67 4.05 12.39
C ILE A 615 -9.85 2.94 13.44
N PRO A 616 -9.43 1.69 13.17
CA PRO A 616 -9.40 0.63 14.17
C PRO A 616 -8.08 0.67 14.98
N PHE A 617 -8.20 0.50 16.28
CA PHE A 617 -7.10 0.21 17.19
C PHE A 617 -7.15 -1.26 17.59
N ALA A 618 -6.09 -2.00 17.32
CA ALA A 618 -5.96 -3.40 17.70
C ALA A 618 -5.44 -3.54 19.13
N LYS A 619 -5.75 -4.67 19.80
CA LYS A 619 -5.26 -5.05 21.14
C LYS A 619 -5.39 -3.96 22.19
N VAL A 620 -6.52 -3.30 22.24
CA VAL A 620 -6.76 -2.22 23.19
C VAL A 620 -6.72 -2.72 24.64
N TYR A 621 -6.05 -1.93 25.50
CA TYR A 621 -6.04 -2.18 26.94
C TYR A 621 -7.39 -1.83 27.56
N ARG A 622 -7.93 -2.74 28.37
CA ARG A 622 -9.20 -2.56 29.05
C ARG A 622 -9.00 -2.64 30.56
N GLU A 623 -9.44 -1.63 31.29
CA GLU A 623 -9.33 -1.63 32.75
C GLU A 623 -10.20 -2.71 33.41
N ASP A 624 -11.33 -3.08 32.80
CA ASP A 624 -12.23 -4.13 33.26
C ASP A 624 -11.71 -5.55 32.96
N ASN A 625 -10.74 -5.67 32.05
CA ASN A 625 -10.07 -6.92 31.71
C ASN A 625 -8.63 -6.69 31.24
N PRO A 626 -7.70 -6.32 32.17
CA PRO A 626 -6.34 -5.90 31.81
C PRO A 626 -5.48 -6.97 31.15
N GLU A 627 -5.82 -8.25 31.32
CA GLU A 627 -5.06 -9.38 30.79
C GLU A 627 -5.45 -9.75 29.34
N SER A 628 -6.60 -9.27 28.87
CA SER A 628 -7.10 -9.61 27.53
C SER A 628 -6.57 -8.64 26.50
N ALA A 629 -5.83 -9.19 25.52
CA ALA A 629 -5.35 -8.47 24.34
C ALA A 629 -6.15 -8.80 23.07
N ASP A 630 -7.38 -9.34 23.20
CA ASP A 630 -8.13 -9.90 22.06
C ASP A 630 -9.06 -8.88 21.39
N HIS A 631 -9.20 -7.68 21.97
CA HIS A 631 -10.19 -6.70 21.54
C HIS A 631 -9.54 -5.54 20.80
N GLY A 632 -10.29 -4.97 19.87
CA GLY A 632 -10.03 -3.72 19.21
C GLY A 632 -11.17 -2.73 19.40
N TYR A 633 -10.94 -1.49 19.02
CA TYR A 633 -11.98 -0.48 18.88
C TYR A 633 -11.92 0.13 17.49
N LEU A 634 -13.01 0.03 16.73
CA LEU A 634 -13.24 0.93 15.61
C LEU A 634 -13.65 2.28 16.18
N THR A 635 -12.90 3.32 15.91
CA THR A 635 -13.05 4.64 16.54
C THR A 635 -13.25 5.71 15.47
N ALA A 636 -14.30 6.51 15.59
CA ALA A 636 -14.48 7.73 14.83
C ALA A 636 -13.99 8.93 15.64
N ILE A 637 -13.17 9.74 15.01
CA ILE A 637 -12.52 10.91 15.58
C ILE A 637 -12.94 12.12 14.76
N ASP A 638 -13.33 13.21 15.44
CA ASP A 638 -13.60 14.48 14.79
C ASP A 638 -12.32 15.09 14.21
N LYS A 639 -12.27 15.33 12.90
CA LYS A 639 -11.07 15.80 12.18
C LYS A 639 -10.56 17.15 12.66
N ARG A 640 -11.42 17.99 13.21
CA ARG A 640 -11.07 19.32 13.68
C ARG A 640 -10.50 19.32 15.07
N SER A 641 -11.11 18.57 16.00
CA SER A 641 -10.76 18.61 17.42
C SER A 641 -9.88 17.46 17.89
N GLY A 642 -9.76 16.37 17.11
CA GLY A 642 -9.08 15.15 17.52
C GLY A 642 -9.82 14.36 18.60
N GLN A 643 -11.10 14.67 18.89
CA GLN A 643 -11.87 14.02 19.94
C GLN A 643 -12.63 12.81 19.42
N GLU A 644 -12.76 11.76 20.28
CA GLU A 644 -13.60 10.59 20.00
C GLU A 644 -15.06 11.01 19.89
N VAL A 645 -15.70 10.68 18.77
CA VAL A 645 -17.14 10.89 18.54
C VAL A 645 -17.91 9.63 18.91
N TRP A 646 -17.46 8.50 18.43
CA TRP A 646 -18.00 7.19 18.80
C TRP A 646 -16.92 6.12 18.67
N LYS A 647 -17.13 5.01 19.38
CA LYS A 647 -16.34 3.79 19.19
C LYS A 647 -17.21 2.54 19.29
N GLN A 648 -16.80 1.52 18.56
CA GLN A 648 -17.41 0.19 18.59
C GLN A 648 -16.37 -0.88 18.87
N MET A 649 -16.71 -1.80 19.79
CA MET A 649 -15.83 -2.91 20.12
C MET A 649 -15.85 -3.94 19.00
N THR A 650 -14.66 -4.37 18.61
CA THR A 650 -14.39 -5.49 17.69
C THR A 650 -13.49 -6.51 18.39
N ARG A 651 -13.16 -7.59 17.73
CA ARG A 651 -11.97 -8.36 18.07
C ARG A 651 -10.74 -7.69 17.49
N PHE A 652 -9.60 -8.34 17.58
CA PHE A 652 -8.37 -7.88 16.95
C PHE A 652 -8.61 -7.58 15.46
N CYS A 653 -8.22 -6.40 15.00
CA CYS A 653 -8.45 -5.95 13.63
C CYS A 653 -7.25 -5.18 13.07
N TRP A 654 -6.67 -5.72 12.00
CA TRP A 654 -5.68 -5.05 11.15
C TRP A 654 -6.29 -4.61 9.82
N SER A 655 -7.43 -5.21 9.46
CA SER A 655 -8.21 -4.85 8.28
C SER A 655 -8.56 -3.36 8.29
N SER A 656 -8.26 -2.66 7.22
CA SER A 656 -8.68 -1.26 7.05
C SER A 656 -10.19 -1.16 6.93
N PRO A 657 -10.86 -0.22 7.61
CA PRO A 657 -12.29 -0.01 7.45
C PRO A 657 -12.61 0.51 6.05
N LEU A 658 -13.80 0.19 5.57
CA LEU A 658 -14.31 0.63 4.28
C LEU A 658 -15.55 1.49 4.48
N ALA A 659 -15.58 2.70 3.90
CA ALA A 659 -16.79 3.51 3.81
C ALA A 659 -17.48 3.28 2.45
N ILE A 660 -18.76 2.99 2.49
CA ILE A 660 -19.64 2.88 1.34
C ILE A 660 -20.72 3.95 1.49
N TYR A 661 -21.05 4.64 0.40
CA TYR A 661 -22.05 5.70 0.41
C TYR A 661 -23.26 5.31 -0.45
N ASP A 662 -24.45 5.67 0.00
CA ASP A 662 -25.64 5.60 -0.85
C ASP A 662 -25.78 6.86 -1.74
N ALA A 663 -26.75 6.86 -2.63
CA ALA A 663 -27.01 7.98 -3.53
C ALA A 663 -27.41 9.29 -2.81
N SER A 664 -27.78 9.23 -1.53
CA SER A 664 -28.10 10.39 -0.68
C SER A 664 -26.89 10.86 0.12
N GLY A 665 -25.73 10.21 0.00
CA GLY A 665 -24.52 10.51 0.75
C GLY A 665 -24.49 9.96 2.17
N ASN A 666 -25.41 9.07 2.57
CA ASN A 666 -25.32 8.39 3.86
C ASN A 666 -24.17 7.39 3.84
N ALA A 667 -23.37 7.43 4.90
CA ALA A 667 -22.19 6.57 5.04
C ALA A 667 -22.47 5.30 5.82
N TYR A 668 -21.98 4.19 5.30
CA TYR A 668 -22.00 2.86 5.92
C TYR A 668 -20.57 2.38 6.07
N ILE A 669 -20.17 2.02 7.29
CA ILE A 669 -18.81 1.56 7.58
C ILE A 669 -18.79 0.05 7.70
N VAL A 670 -17.94 -0.58 6.91
CA VAL A 670 -17.68 -2.02 6.95
C VAL A 670 -16.35 -2.26 7.63
N GLN A 671 -16.34 -3.13 8.66
CA GLN A 671 -15.15 -3.54 9.39
C GLN A 671 -15.12 -5.05 9.57
N ALA A 672 -14.01 -5.67 9.20
CA ALA A 672 -13.77 -7.08 9.46
C ALA A 672 -12.82 -7.27 10.65
N ASP A 673 -12.92 -8.43 11.34
CA ASP A 673 -12.04 -8.75 12.47
C ASP A 673 -11.45 -10.18 12.40
N SER A 674 -10.53 -10.46 13.31
CA SER A 674 -9.83 -11.76 13.35
C SER A 674 -10.71 -12.94 13.75
N ASN A 675 -11.91 -12.70 14.27
CA ASN A 675 -12.82 -13.77 14.71
C ASN A 675 -13.81 -14.22 13.61
N GLY A 676 -13.75 -13.59 12.43
CA GLY A 676 -14.55 -13.98 11.28
C GLY A 676 -15.77 -13.12 11.04
N HIS A 677 -15.95 -12.07 11.82
CA HIS A 677 -17.09 -11.17 11.70
C HIS A 677 -16.81 -10.03 10.74
N ILE A 678 -17.78 -9.69 9.94
CA ILE A 678 -17.83 -8.49 9.10
C ILE A 678 -19.01 -7.65 9.56
N PHE A 679 -18.73 -6.50 10.13
CA PHE A 679 -19.73 -5.61 10.69
C PHE A 679 -20.13 -4.53 9.70
N LEU A 680 -21.40 -4.12 9.77
CA LEU A 680 -21.93 -2.93 9.13
C LEU A 680 -22.38 -1.94 10.18
N PHE A 681 -21.81 -0.73 10.15
CA PHE A 681 -22.13 0.34 11.07
C PHE A 681 -22.72 1.55 10.34
N ASP A 682 -23.56 2.30 11.02
CA ASP A 682 -23.91 3.67 10.66
C ASP A 682 -22.66 4.57 10.78
N GLY A 683 -22.32 5.29 9.74
CA GLY A 683 -21.10 6.11 9.73
C GLY A 683 -21.14 7.27 10.72
N VAL A 684 -22.31 7.88 10.92
CA VAL A 684 -22.49 9.07 11.77
C VAL A 684 -22.50 8.71 13.25
N SER A 685 -23.26 7.70 13.62
CA SER A 685 -23.51 7.33 15.03
C SER A 685 -22.70 6.15 15.53
N GLY A 686 -22.07 5.38 14.63
CA GLY A 686 -21.44 4.11 14.97
C GLY A 686 -22.42 2.99 15.31
N THR A 687 -23.73 3.18 15.15
CA THR A 687 -24.72 2.14 15.45
C THR A 687 -24.48 0.92 14.58
N LYS A 688 -24.32 -0.26 15.20
CA LYS A 688 -24.17 -1.51 14.48
C LYS A 688 -25.49 -1.92 13.86
N TYR A 689 -25.53 -1.98 12.52
CA TYR A 689 -26.68 -2.43 11.76
C TYR A 689 -26.68 -3.94 11.57
N TYR A 690 -25.52 -4.50 11.26
CA TYR A 690 -25.40 -5.92 10.95
C TYR A 690 -24.08 -6.51 11.47
N ASP A 691 -24.13 -7.82 11.71
CA ASP A 691 -22.99 -8.62 12.16
C ASP A 691 -23.03 -9.94 11.36
N LEU A 692 -22.20 -10.02 10.34
CA LEU A 692 -22.10 -11.20 9.47
C LEU A 692 -20.99 -12.10 10.01
N ASP A 693 -21.36 -13.27 10.56
CA ASP A 693 -20.41 -14.35 10.84
C ASP A 693 -20.19 -15.15 9.55
N THR A 694 -18.94 -15.15 9.06
CA THR A 694 -18.57 -15.85 7.82
C THR A 694 -18.21 -17.31 8.04
N GLU A 695 -18.22 -17.79 9.30
CA GLU A 695 -17.75 -19.12 9.71
C GLU A 695 -16.24 -19.37 9.36
N SER A 696 -15.53 -18.33 8.95
CA SER A 696 -14.11 -18.35 8.55
C SER A 696 -13.39 -17.18 9.24
N LYS A 697 -12.17 -17.35 9.70
CA LYS A 697 -11.49 -16.43 10.61
C LYS A 697 -10.34 -15.66 9.98
N ASN A 698 -9.66 -14.87 10.82
CA ASN A 698 -8.40 -14.21 10.50
C ASN A 698 -8.48 -13.24 9.31
N PHE A 699 -9.44 -12.31 9.34
CA PHE A 699 -9.46 -11.19 8.43
C PHE A 699 -8.40 -10.16 8.83
N GLU A 700 -7.27 -10.19 8.17
CA GLU A 700 -6.18 -9.22 8.27
C GLU A 700 -6.16 -8.29 7.04
N ALA A 701 -6.58 -8.80 5.89
CA ALA A 701 -6.63 -8.07 4.63
C ALA A 701 -7.72 -6.99 4.62
N SER A 702 -7.54 -5.98 3.78
CA SER A 702 -8.46 -4.85 3.64
C SER A 702 -9.51 -5.11 2.55
N PRO A 703 -10.77 -4.69 2.75
CA PRO A 703 -11.81 -4.81 1.73
C PRO A 703 -11.70 -3.74 0.65
N ALA A 704 -12.26 -4.06 -0.54
CA ALA A 704 -12.61 -3.08 -1.56
C ALA A 704 -14.06 -3.32 -2.02
N ALA A 705 -14.72 -2.28 -2.56
CA ALA A 705 -16.09 -2.39 -3.04
C ALA A 705 -16.30 -1.76 -4.42
N TYR A 706 -17.30 -2.30 -5.12
CA TYR A 706 -17.84 -1.72 -6.34
C TYR A 706 -19.37 -1.80 -6.27
N GLY A 707 -20.02 -0.65 -6.16
CA GLY A 707 -21.46 -0.58 -5.92
C GLY A 707 -21.87 -1.35 -4.67
N ASN A 708 -22.76 -2.34 -4.83
CA ASN A 708 -23.28 -3.17 -3.74
C ASN A 708 -22.42 -4.40 -3.40
N MET A 709 -21.28 -4.60 -4.06
CA MET A 709 -20.43 -5.75 -3.83
C MET A 709 -19.13 -5.35 -3.14
N ILE A 710 -18.81 -6.04 -2.05
CA ILE A 710 -17.59 -5.91 -1.26
C ILE A 710 -16.78 -7.18 -1.46
N VAL A 711 -15.47 -7.05 -1.68
CA VAL A 711 -14.55 -8.20 -1.77
C VAL A 711 -13.51 -8.10 -0.68
N ILE A 712 -13.28 -9.19 0.02
CA ILE A 712 -12.27 -9.31 1.07
C ILE A 712 -11.74 -10.74 1.12
N GLY A 713 -10.45 -10.89 1.39
CA GLY A 713 -9.83 -12.18 1.64
C GLY A 713 -9.47 -12.36 3.11
N ASN A 714 -9.25 -13.61 3.52
CA ASN A 714 -8.76 -13.93 4.85
C ASN A 714 -7.58 -14.91 4.82
N LYS A 715 -6.92 -15.08 5.95
CA LYS A 715 -5.80 -16.01 6.12
C LYS A 715 -6.24 -17.48 6.12
N ASP A 716 -7.51 -17.75 6.38
CA ASP A 716 -8.10 -19.08 6.36
C ASP A 716 -8.42 -19.58 4.93
N LYS A 717 -7.70 -19.06 3.94
CA LYS A 717 -7.68 -19.51 2.53
C LYS A 717 -8.98 -19.25 1.78
N LYS A 718 -9.65 -18.11 2.04
CA LYS A 718 -10.86 -17.73 1.31
C LYS A 718 -10.83 -16.29 0.82
N ILE A 719 -11.44 -16.09 -0.33
CA ILE A 719 -11.85 -14.78 -0.85
C ILE A 719 -13.38 -14.78 -0.84
N PHE A 720 -13.97 -13.72 -0.30
CA PHE A 720 -15.42 -13.56 -0.21
C PHE A 720 -15.90 -12.40 -1.07
N GLY A 721 -17.00 -12.60 -1.78
CA GLY A 721 -17.85 -11.54 -2.29
C GLY A 721 -19.04 -11.38 -1.35
N ILE A 722 -19.15 -10.20 -0.76
CA ILE A 722 -20.19 -9.83 0.22
C ILE A 722 -21.12 -8.82 -0.42
N ARG A 723 -22.42 -9.07 -0.37
CA ARG A 723 -23.44 -8.13 -0.84
C ARG A 723 -23.95 -7.28 0.32
N ILE A 724 -23.92 -5.96 0.14
CA ILE A 724 -24.65 -5.02 1.01
C ILE A 724 -26.00 -4.70 0.40
N SER A 725 -27.06 -4.65 1.20
CA SER A 725 -28.44 -4.41 0.73
C SER A 725 -29.28 -3.58 1.73
#